data_feb1d1b8c661c65542f590070c246acc
#
_entry.id   feb1d1b8c661c65542f590070c246acc
#
_cell.length_a   1.000
_cell.length_b   1.000
_cell.length_c   1.000
_cell.angle_alpha   90.00
_cell.angle_beta   90.00
_cell.angle_gamma   90.00
#
_symmetry.space_group_name_H-M   'P 1'
#
loop_
_entity.id
_entity.type
_entity.pdbx_description
1 polymer ?
#
loop_
_entity_poly.entity_id
_entity_poly.type
_entity_poly.pdbx_seq_one_letter_code
_entity_poly.pdbx_strand_id
1 'polypeptide(L)'
;DEMARPAFFLTADKPQTDYVAAAAASLAVNYLNFKDTDPNYAKQSLDYAKALFAFAQKNEKQLSDNADGPKQYYVSSKWEDDYCWAAAWLYKITGDHQYLEEIYPYYDYYAAPSYVYCWNDMWGGVQCILGEISEERPLKAGEYTYPNFITEYKESANKSPYEEMNCWASVKEAIDKYRTGGLGTITPAGYFWLNTWGSARYNTAAQLVALVYDKYNNNGKPSESSEWAKGQMEYLLGNNPLKRSYVVGYNENSVKFPHHRASSGLTKCEDTREQRHVLYGALVGGPDATDNHIDLTKDYIYNEVTIDYNAAFVGACAGLYAMYGDDSMQVTPDFPPKEESSGEEGGGNNYWVEAFAVDDPCSGGAGTTKVSMKVMTDSTTPRTDITVRYFFSTKEMKDPSLVVVNELYDQAAVEAAPADGVVSGPFQYDASYDPNIYYMEVSWDGYKIANSNKKYQCNVGLYYGDTWDPSNDWSYQGLPVLTDSEMFADGNEKKTDYICVYAGGELVGGIEPNGKKPTEAVTTTTAAVTTTTTTTTTITTTTTEKATTTSTEQPVATTTKQGTTTTATPGTTGISSEVLLGDVNLDGAVSLADLIMMQKYTARRVEFNAQQEKNADCEPDGIVNDQDAKKLLDFLIGRISQI
;
A
#
# COMPACT_ATOMS: atom_id res chain seq x y z
N ASP A 1 -3.14 13.99 3.90
CA ASP A 1 -2.14 13.74 2.86
C ASP A 1 -2.34 14.63 1.64
N GLU A 2 -2.01 15.91 1.79
CA GLU A 2 -2.13 16.91 0.71
C GLU A 2 -0.92 16.93 -0.23
N MET A 3 0.02 16.00 -0.05
CA MET A 3 1.22 15.93 -0.88
C MET A 3 0.86 15.54 -2.32
N ALA A 4 1.27 16.37 -3.28
CA ALA A 4 1.16 16.05 -4.69
C ALA A 4 1.87 14.72 -4.99
N ARG A 5 1.20 13.83 -5.73
CA ARG A 5 1.74 12.53 -6.15
C ARG A 5 1.77 12.48 -7.68
N PRO A 6 2.73 13.18 -8.30
CA PRO A 6 2.84 13.20 -9.75
C PRO A 6 3.17 11.79 -10.28
N ALA A 7 2.60 11.43 -11.42
CA ALA A 7 2.99 10.25 -12.16
C ALA A 7 4.06 10.63 -13.19
N PHE A 8 5.08 9.78 -13.30
CA PHE A 8 6.14 9.92 -14.30
C PHE A 8 6.04 8.75 -15.27
N PHE A 9 6.14 9.05 -16.56
CA PHE A 9 5.97 8.06 -17.61
C PHE A 9 7.29 7.78 -18.31
N LEU A 10 7.57 6.49 -18.51
CA LEU A 10 8.66 6.03 -19.37
C LEU A 10 8.25 6.20 -20.83
N THR A 11 9.12 6.80 -21.63
CA THR A 11 8.88 7.07 -23.06
C THR A 11 10.10 6.69 -23.87
N ALA A 12 9.98 6.65 -25.20
CA ALA A 12 11.12 6.39 -26.07
C ALA A 12 12.24 7.44 -25.92
N ASP A 13 11.90 8.67 -25.56
CA ASP A 13 12.86 9.75 -25.29
C ASP A 13 13.47 9.69 -23.89
N LYS A 14 12.81 9.01 -22.97
CA LYS A 14 13.25 8.75 -21.58
C LYS A 14 13.00 7.27 -21.23
N PRO A 15 13.78 6.35 -21.80
CA PRO A 15 13.50 4.92 -21.70
C PRO A 15 13.80 4.31 -20.34
N GLN A 16 14.71 4.89 -19.54
CA GLN A 16 15.06 4.46 -18.18
C GLN A 16 15.17 2.94 -18.08
N THR A 17 16.20 2.39 -18.70
CA THR A 17 16.35 0.96 -18.97
C THR A 17 16.35 0.10 -17.72
N ASP A 18 16.93 0.57 -16.61
CA ASP A 18 16.94 -0.06 -15.30
C ASP A 18 15.49 -0.31 -14.79
N TYR A 19 14.63 0.69 -14.77
CA TYR A 19 13.24 0.52 -14.32
C TYR A 19 12.42 -0.38 -15.23
N VAL A 20 12.54 -0.21 -16.55
CA VAL A 20 11.79 -1.04 -17.51
C VAL A 20 12.21 -2.51 -17.40
N ALA A 21 13.50 -2.76 -17.28
CA ALA A 21 14.04 -4.11 -17.15
C ALA A 21 13.64 -4.77 -15.83
N ALA A 22 13.76 -4.05 -14.70
CA ALA A 22 13.32 -4.56 -13.41
C ALA A 22 11.83 -4.91 -13.40
N ALA A 23 10.98 -4.08 -14.03
CA ALA A 23 9.55 -4.37 -14.19
C ALA A 23 9.31 -5.61 -15.08
N ALA A 24 10.06 -5.74 -16.17
CA ALA A 24 9.98 -6.93 -17.05
C ALA A 24 10.35 -8.21 -16.31
N ALA A 25 11.44 -8.18 -15.51
CA ALA A 25 11.86 -9.31 -14.68
C ALA A 25 10.78 -9.72 -13.67
N SER A 26 10.20 -8.74 -12.97
CA SER A 26 9.16 -8.99 -11.97
C SER A 26 7.92 -9.65 -12.57
N LEU A 27 7.46 -9.17 -13.73
CA LEU A 27 6.32 -9.74 -14.45
C LEU A 27 6.64 -11.12 -15.04
N ALA A 28 7.89 -11.35 -15.45
CA ALA A 28 8.32 -12.68 -15.88
C ALA A 28 8.26 -13.69 -14.72
N VAL A 29 8.74 -13.32 -13.53
CA VAL A 29 8.64 -14.18 -12.34
C VAL A 29 7.17 -14.42 -11.94
N ASN A 30 6.31 -13.42 -12.09
CA ASN A 30 4.87 -13.57 -11.85
C ASN A 30 4.25 -14.70 -12.68
N TYR A 31 4.68 -14.88 -13.93
CA TYR A 31 4.25 -16.03 -14.73
C TYR A 31 4.51 -17.35 -14.00
N LEU A 32 5.69 -17.55 -13.44
CA LEU A 32 6.03 -18.78 -12.71
C LEU A 32 5.17 -18.96 -11.44
N ASN A 33 4.88 -17.87 -10.75
CA ASN A 33 4.10 -17.91 -9.52
C ASN A 33 2.62 -18.26 -9.76
N PHE A 34 2.05 -17.84 -10.88
CA PHE A 34 0.60 -17.95 -11.13
C PHE A 34 0.21 -18.91 -12.24
N LYS A 35 1.15 -19.48 -13.02
CA LYS A 35 0.84 -20.33 -14.18
C LYS A 35 -0.05 -21.52 -13.87
N ASP A 36 -0.02 -22.05 -12.66
CA ASP A 36 -0.78 -23.22 -12.23
C ASP A 36 -2.09 -22.84 -11.48
N THR A 37 -2.19 -21.64 -10.94
CA THR A 37 -3.33 -21.17 -10.15
C THR A 37 -4.21 -20.16 -10.88
N ASP A 38 -3.60 -19.27 -11.68
CA ASP A 38 -4.28 -18.32 -12.57
C ASP A 38 -3.53 -18.20 -13.90
N PRO A 39 -3.76 -19.13 -14.84
CA PRO A 39 -3.06 -19.15 -16.13
C PRO A 39 -3.29 -17.90 -16.99
N ASN A 40 -4.44 -17.24 -16.86
CA ASN A 40 -4.75 -16.04 -17.63
C ASN A 40 -3.93 -14.84 -17.14
N TYR A 41 -3.89 -14.62 -15.83
CA TYR A 41 -3.06 -13.58 -15.22
C TYR A 41 -1.56 -13.85 -15.47
N ALA A 42 -1.13 -15.09 -15.33
CA ALA A 42 0.24 -15.49 -15.63
C ALA A 42 0.62 -15.18 -17.08
N LYS A 43 -0.22 -15.57 -18.04
CA LYS A 43 0.02 -15.27 -19.47
C LYS A 43 0.09 -13.76 -19.71
N GLN A 44 -0.84 -12.99 -19.15
CA GLN A 44 -0.82 -11.53 -19.30
C GLN A 44 0.46 -10.93 -18.72
N SER A 45 0.91 -11.39 -17.55
CA SER A 45 2.17 -10.96 -16.94
C SER A 45 3.36 -11.24 -17.85
N LEU A 46 3.43 -12.42 -18.45
CA LEU A 46 4.51 -12.77 -19.38
C LEU A 46 4.47 -11.95 -20.68
N ASP A 47 3.28 -11.70 -21.22
CA ASP A 47 3.13 -10.87 -22.43
C ASP A 47 3.62 -9.43 -22.17
N TYR A 48 3.27 -8.85 -21.02
CA TYR A 48 3.79 -7.54 -20.62
C TYR A 48 5.30 -7.56 -20.33
N ALA A 49 5.82 -8.61 -19.68
CA ALA A 49 7.25 -8.76 -19.47
C ALA A 49 8.03 -8.71 -20.78
N LYS A 50 7.57 -9.46 -21.80
CA LYS A 50 8.15 -9.46 -23.14
C LYS A 50 8.05 -8.10 -23.82
N ALA A 51 6.91 -7.43 -23.71
CA ALA A 51 6.71 -6.11 -24.30
C ALA A 51 7.63 -5.04 -23.67
N LEU A 52 7.78 -5.05 -22.36
CA LEU A 52 8.69 -4.15 -21.63
C LEU A 52 10.16 -4.44 -22.01
N PHE A 53 10.55 -5.71 -22.06
CA PHE A 53 11.90 -6.06 -22.47
C PHE A 53 12.18 -5.64 -23.91
N ALA A 54 11.24 -5.88 -24.83
CA ALA A 54 11.35 -5.42 -26.22
C ALA A 54 11.44 -3.88 -26.32
N PHE A 55 10.73 -3.15 -25.44
CA PHE A 55 10.88 -1.70 -25.33
C PHE A 55 12.30 -1.32 -24.90
N ALA A 56 12.85 -1.95 -23.86
CA ALA A 56 14.22 -1.72 -23.41
C ALA A 56 15.25 -2.11 -24.50
N GLN A 57 14.99 -3.18 -25.26
CA GLN A 57 15.86 -3.63 -26.34
C GLN A 57 15.89 -2.66 -27.53
N LYS A 58 14.72 -2.12 -27.89
CA LYS A 58 14.54 -1.27 -29.07
C LYS A 58 15.06 0.15 -28.89
N ASN A 59 14.95 0.72 -27.69
CA ASN A 59 15.31 2.09 -27.42
C ASN A 59 16.77 2.20 -27.00
N GLU A 60 17.30 3.43 -27.03
CA GLU A 60 18.65 3.73 -26.52
C GLU A 60 18.75 3.32 -25.04
N LYS A 61 19.86 2.67 -24.68
CA LYS A 61 20.09 2.29 -23.28
C LYS A 61 20.40 3.53 -22.45
N GLN A 62 19.57 3.80 -21.47
CA GLN A 62 19.68 4.98 -20.63
C GLN A 62 19.40 4.62 -19.19
N LEU A 63 20.31 5.01 -18.31
CA LEU A 63 20.09 4.95 -16.87
C LEU A 63 19.02 5.96 -16.45
N SER A 64 18.19 5.61 -15.47
CA SER A 64 17.26 6.53 -14.86
C SER A 64 18.02 7.73 -14.24
N ASP A 65 17.63 8.93 -14.58
CA ASP A 65 18.24 10.15 -14.04
C ASP A 65 17.62 10.61 -12.73
N ASN A 66 16.48 10.01 -12.35
CA ASN A 66 15.65 10.39 -11.20
C ASN A 66 15.26 11.88 -11.15
N ALA A 67 15.50 12.62 -12.21
CA ALA A 67 15.21 14.06 -12.27
C ALA A 67 13.70 14.33 -12.10
N ASP A 68 12.89 13.44 -12.65
CA ASP A 68 11.43 13.49 -12.63
C ASP A 68 10.81 12.58 -11.56
N GLY A 69 11.60 11.95 -10.70
CA GLY A 69 11.15 10.98 -9.70
C GLY A 69 11.66 11.28 -8.29
N PRO A 70 12.04 10.28 -7.53
CA PRO A 70 12.51 10.42 -6.14
C PRO A 70 13.87 11.11 -6.00
N LYS A 71 14.48 11.55 -7.06
CA LYS A 71 15.69 12.39 -7.22
C LYS A 71 16.95 11.91 -6.48
N GLN A 72 16.86 11.67 -5.18
CA GLN A 72 18.00 11.35 -4.31
C GLN A 72 17.92 9.95 -3.69
N TYR A 73 16.82 9.22 -3.93
CA TYR A 73 16.59 7.89 -3.36
C TYR A 73 16.65 6.83 -4.44
N TYR A 74 17.29 5.70 -4.14
CA TYR A 74 17.40 4.54 -5.04
C TYR A 74 17.94 4.88 -6.44
N VAL A 75 18.99 5.71 -6.47
CA VAL A 75 19.66 6.10 -7.72
C VAL A 75 20.54 4.95 -8.19
N SER A 76 20.12 4.25 -9.23
CA SER A 76 20.91 3.19 -9.84
C SER A 76 22.22 3.71 -10.42
N SER A 77 23.29 2.94 -10.26
CA SER A 77 24.62 3.28 -10.80
C SER A 77 24.87 2.68 -12.19
N LYS A 78 24.02 1.74 -12.63
CA LYS A 78 24.11 0.99 -13.89
C LYS A 78 22.74 0.44 -14.24
N TRP A 79 22.54 0.07 -15.49
CA TRP A 79 21.30 -0.51 -16.00
C TRP A 79 21.53 -1.94 -16.58
N GLU A 80 22.77 -2.31 -16.78
CA GLU A 80 23.16 -3.53 -17.47
C GLU A 80 22.76 -4.78 -16.69
N ASP A 81 22.86 -4.72 -15.40
CA ASP A 81 22.50 -5.83 -14.50
C ASP A 81 20.99 -6.04 -14.44
N ASP A 82 20.17 -4.99 -14.38
CA ASP A 82 18.71 -5.10 -14.48
C ASP A 82 18.28 -5.66 -15.83
N TYR A 83 18.92 -5.20 -16.90
CA TYR A 83 18.66 -5.69 -18.26
C TYR A 83 19.00 -7.17 -18.39
N CYS A 84 20.17 -7.59 -17.92
CA CYS A 84 20.55 -9.00 -17.89
C CYS A 84 19.69 -9.84 -16.95
N TRP A 85 19.23 -9.27 -15.84
CA TRP A 85 18.28 -9.91 -14.93
C TRP A 85 16.96 -10.24 -15.61
N ALA A 86 16.38 -9.29 -16.34
CA ALA A 86 15.16 -9.51 -17.12
C ALA A 86 15.38 -10.55 -18.22
N ALA A 87 16.49 -10.46 -18.94
CA ALA A 87 16.84 -11.41 -19.98
C ALA A 87 17.00 -12.83 -19.43
N ALA A 88 17.65 -13.00 -18.28
CA ALA A 88 17.84 -14.31 -17.62
C ALA A 88 16.50 -14.95 -17.26
N TRP A 89 15.57 -14.19 -16.65
CA TRP A 89 14.24 -14.69 -16.33
C TRP A 89 13.41 -15.04 -17.56
N LEU A 90 13.44 -14.20 -18.60
CA LEU A 90 12.74 -14.49 -19.86
C LEU A 90 13.32 -15.72 -20.55
N TYR A 91 14.65 -15.88 -20.54
CA TYR A 91 15.29 -17.10 -21.05
C TYR A 91 14.89 -18.34 -20.23
N LYS A 92 14.88 -18.26 -18.91
CA LYS A 92 14.45 -19.38 -18.05
C LYS A 92 13.04 -19.84 -18.39
N ILE A 93 12.12 -18.91 -18.62
CA ILE A 93 10.71 -19.19 -18.85
C ILE A 93 10.45 -19.68 -20.28
N THR A 94 11.04 -19.01 -21.26
CA THR A 94 10.73 -19.25 -22.68
C THR A 94 11.63 -20.27 -23.35
N GLY A 95 12.90 -20.38 -22.90
CA GLY A 95 13.93 -21.11 -23.61
C GLY A 95 14.41 -20.46 -24.90
N ASP A 96 13.98 -19.22 -25.17
CA ASP A 96 14.36 -18.51 -26.39
C ASP A 96 15.76 -17.92 -26.26
N HIS A 97 16.67 -18.37 -27.08
CA HIS A 97 18.10 -18.03 -27.03
C HIS A 97 18.39 -16.55 -27.26
N GLN A 98 17.48 -15.81 -27.91
CA GLN A 98 17.65 -14.36 -28.10
C GLN A 98 17.89 -13.64 -26.76
N TYR A 99 17.27 -14.09 -25.67
CA TYR A 99 17.47 -13.48 -24.35
C TYR A 99 18.85 -13.78 -23.76
N LEU A 100 19.40 -14.95 -24.05
CA LEU A 100 20.75 -15.28 -23.61
C LEU A 100 21.80 -14.47 -24.39
N GLU A 101 21.57 -14.21 -25.68
CA GLU A 101 22.41 -13.36 -26.52
C GLU A 101 22.51 -11.92 -25.99
N GLU A 102 21.45 -11.41 -25.39
CA GLU A 102 21.43 -10.08 -24.78
C GLU A 102 22.28 -9.97 -23.50
N ILE A 103 22.59 -11.07 -22.84
CA ILE A 103 23.40 -11.11 -21.62
C ILE A 103 24.90 -11.11 -21.95
N TYR A 104 25.32 -11.81 -22.97
CA TYR A 104 26.74 -12.02 -23.30
C TYR A 104 27.58 -10.77 -23.41
N PRO A 105 27.12 -9.64 -24.01
CA PRO A 105 27.92 -8.44 -24.14
C PRO A 105 28.36 -7.83 -22.82
N TYR A 106 27.62 -8.10 -21.75
CA TYR A 106 27.80 -7.45 -20.46
C TYR A 106 28.36 -8.38 -19.39
N TYR A 107 28.21 -9.69 -19.55
CA TYR A 107 28.48 -10.64 -18.47
C TYR A 107 29.97 -10.65 -18.05
N ASP A 108 30.89 -10.77 -18.99
CA ASP A 108 32.33 -10.87 -18.68
C ASP A 108 32.88 -9.58 -18.03
N TYR A 109 32.27 -8.45 -18.30
CA TYR A 109 32.71 -7.16 -17.81
C TYR A 109 32.16 -6.82 -16.41
N TYR A 110 30.90 -7.18 -16.18
CA TYR A 110 30.17 -6.76 -14.98
C TYR A 110 29.90 -7.89 -13.99
N ALA A 111 30.07 -9.13 -14.36
CA ALA A 111 29.69 -10.29 -13.56
C ALA A 111 30.68 -10.67 -12.45
N ALA A 112 31.77 -9.92 -12.27
CA ALA A 112 32.67 -10.14 -11.15
C ALA A 112 32.00 -9.84 -9.80
N PRO A 113 32.17 -10.68 -8.75
CA PRO A 113 31.53 -10.47 -7.46
C PRO A 113 32.14 -9.26 -6.75
N SER A 114 31.61 -8.08 -7.02
CA SER A 114 32.06 -6.78 -6.50
C SER A 114 31.15 -6.18 -5.45
N TYR A 115 29.92 -6.71 -5.33
CA TYR A 115 28.92 -6.22 -4.41
C TYR A 115 27.96 -7.36 -3.98
N VAL A 116 26.96 -7.04 -3.16
CA VAL A 116 25.89 -7.97 -2.76
C VAL A 116 24.69 -7.73 -3.64
N TYR A 117 24.00 -8.80 -4.04
CA TYR A 117 22.71 -8.74 -4.73
C TYR A 117 21.75 -7.79 -4.00
N CYS A 118 21.30 -6.74 -4.69
CA CYS A 118 20.41 -5.71 -4.13
C CYS A 118 19.80 -4.87 -5.25
N TRP A 119 18.98 -3.88 -4.89
CA TRP A 119 18.34 -2.96 -5.81
C TRP A 119 19.29 -2.25 -6.80
N ASN A 120 20.56 -2.06 -6.46
CA ASN A 120 21.58 -1.43 -7.29
C ASN A 120 22.58 -2.41 -7.93
N ASP A 121 22.44 -3.69 -7.67
CA ASP A 121 23.30 -4.73 -8.25
C ASP A 121 22.57 -6.07 -8.33
N MET A 122 22.13 -6.44 -9.54
CA MET A 122 21.41 -7.68 -9.79
C MET A 122 22.32 -8.83 -10.23
N TRP A 123 23.65 -8.63 -10.37
CA TRP A 123 24.53 -9.65 -10.92
C TRP A 123 24.55 -10.96 -10.14
N GLY A 124 24.47 -10.90 -8.81
CA GLY A 124 24.36 -12.12 -7.99
C GLY A 124 23.14 -12.97 -8.33
N GLY A 125 22.02 -12.31 -8.62
CA GLY A 125 20.80 -12.95 -9.09
C GLY A 125 20.92 -13.50 -10.52
N VAL A 126 21.49 -12.73 -11.44
CA VAL A 126 21.75 -13.17 -12.83
C VAL A 126 22.59 -14.44 -12.83
N GLN A 127 23.68 -14.49 -12.04
CA GLN A 127 24.55 -15.63 -11.91
C GLN A 127 23.83 -16.88 -11.37
N CYS A 128 22.99 -16.70 -10.34
CA CYS A 128 22.19 -17.79 -9.78
C CYS A 128 21.19 -18.35 -10.82
N ILE A 129 20.49 -17.50 -11.56
CA ILE A 129 19.50 -17.96 -12.56
C ILE A 129 20.19 -18.66 -13.72
N LEU A 130 21.30 -18.13 -14.24
CA LEU A 130 22.05 -18.79 -15.31
C LEU A 130 22.68 -20.11 -14.83
N GLY A 131 23.16 -20.17 -13.59
CA GLY A 131 23.62 -21.40 -12.99
C GLY A 131 22.52 -22.45 -12.89
N GLU A 132 21.33 -22.07 -12.41
CA GLU A 132 20.14 -22.93 -12.36
C GLU A 132 19.73 -23.43 -13.75
N ILE A 133 19.68 -22.55 -14.76
CA ILE A 133 19.35 -22.93 -16.13
C ILE A 133 20.39 -23.92 -16.70
N SER A 134 21.66 -23.76 -16.37
CA SER A 134 22.71 -24.67 -16.83
C SER A 134 22.51 -26.11 -16.36
N GLU A 135 21.93 -26.30 -15.19
CA GLU A 135 21.57 -27.62 -14.66
C GLU A 135 20.30 -28.18 -15.32
N GLU A 136 19.29 -27.33 -15.50
CA GLU A 136 18.00 -27.74 -16.07
C GLU A 136 18.06 -27.97 -17.57
N ARG A 137 18.83 -27.18 -18.30
CA ARG A 137 18.94 -27.17 -19.77
C ARG A 137 20.39 -26.99 -20.22
N PRO A 138 21.27 -28.00 -20.03
CA PRO A 138 22.65 -27.90 -20.45
C PRO A 138 22.74 -27.72 -21.97
N LEU A 139 23.46 -26.70 -22.42
CA LEU A 139 23.77 -26.49 -23.82
C LEU A 139 25.04 -27.26 -24.17
N LYS A 140 24.99 -28.02 -25.29
CA LYS A 140 26.17 -28.72 -25.77
C LYS A 140 26.91 -27.85 -26.77
N ALA A 141 28.23 -28.03 -26.81
CA ALA A 141 29.07 -27.40 -27.83
C ALA A 141 28.54 -27.71 -29.23
N GLY A 142 28.32 -26.67 -30.06
CA GLY A 142 27.81 -26.78 -31.42
C GLY A 142 26.28 -26.85 -31.56
N GLU A 143 25.52 -26.90 -30.47
CA GLU A 143 24.05 -26.81 -30.53
C GLU A 143 23.54 -25.37 -30.60
N TYR A 144 24.42 -24.40 -30.34
CA TYR A 144 24.08 -22.99 -30.31
C TYR A 144 25.06 -22.15 -31.13
N THR A 145 24.54 -21.25 -31.95
CA THR A 145 25.36 -20.33 -32.74
C THR A 145 25.55 -19.03 -31.99
N TYR A 146 26.76 -18.75 -31.58
CA TYR A 146 27.10 -17.53 -30.88
C TYR A 146 27.09 -16.29 -31.77
N PRO A 147 26.79 -15.09 -31.24
CA PRO A 147 27.11 -13.85 -31.93
C PRO A 147 28.60 -13.78 -32.31
N ASN A 148 28.90 -13.21 -33.50
CA ASN A 148 30.24 -13.26 -34.10
C ASN A 148 31.38 -12.84 -33.15
N PHE A 149 31.20 -11.84 -32.33
CA PHE A 149 32.24 -11.36 -31.42
C PHE A 149 32.53 -12.31 -30.23
N ILE A 150 31.60 -13.21 -29.91
CA ILE A 150 31.77 -14.27 -28.91
C ILE A 150 32.37 -15.53 -29.56
N THR A 151 32.07 -15.79 -30.82
CA THR A 151 32.51 -16.95 -31.56
C THR A 151 34.03 -17.06 -31.63
N GLU A 152 34.72 -15.95 -31.91
CA GLU A 152 36.19 -15.93 -31.99
C GLU A 152 36.87 -16.28 -30.64
N TYR A 153 36.24 -15.93 -29.52
CA TYR A 153 36.79 -16.25 -28.19
C TYR A 153 36.49 -17.69 -27.76
N LYS A 154 35.38 -18.26 -28.17
CA LYS A 154 34.84 -19.54 -27.66
C LYS A 154 35.10 -20.76 -28.52
N GLU A 155 35.28 -20.60 -29.83
CA GLU A 155 35.67 -21.70 -30.72
C GLU A 155 36.99 -22.39 -30.30
N SER A 156 37.85 -21.62 -29.62
CA SER A 156 39.14 -22.16 -29.12
C SER A 156 39.01 -23.08 -27.88
N ALA A 157 37.91 -23.03 -27.15
CA ALA A 157 37.76 -23.71 -25.86
C ALA A 157 36.80 -24.92 -25.88
N ASN A 158 35.95 -25.07 -26.89
CA ASN A 158 34.96 -26.15 -27.03
C ASN A 158 34.06 -26.33 -25.80
N LYS A 159 33.70 -25.23 -25.17
CA LYS A 159 32.86 -25.17 -23.97
C LYS A 159 31.46 -24.66 -24.25
N SER A 160 30.51 -25.01 -23.38
CA SER A 160 29.20 -24.40 -23.43
C SER A 160 29.26 -22.93 -22.93
N PRO A 161 28.31 -22.07 -23.31
CA PRO A 161 28.23 -20.70 -22.79
C PRO A 161 28.25 -20.63 -21.27
N TYR A 162 27.55 -21.52 -20.60
CA TYR A 162 27.47 -21.54 -19.13
C TYR A 162 28.80 -21.91 -18.48
N GLU A 163 29.58 -22.85 -19.06
CA GLU A 163 30.89 -23.20 -18.57
C GLU A 163 31.87 -22.05 -18.65
N GLU A 164 31.75 -21.21 -19.67
CA GLU A 164 32.59 -20.04 -19.83
C GLU A 164 32.17 -18.86 -18.95
N MET A 165 30.87 -18.66 -18.72
CA MET A 165 30.38 -17.70 -17.77
C MET A 165 30.78 -18.06 -16.32
N ASN A 166 31.02 -19.34 -16.05
CA ASN A 166 31.47 -19.84 -14.75
C ASN A 166 30.58 -19.37 -13.57
N CYS A 167 29.25 -19.37 -13.80
CA CYS A 167 28.26 -18.76 -12.92
C CYS A 167 28.37 -19.22 -11.46
N TRP A 168 28.38 -20.55 -11.25
CA TRP A 168 28.47 -21.09 -9.89
C TRP A 168 29.82 -20.83 -9.20
N ALA A 169 30.89 -20.74 -9.94
CA ALA A 169 32.17 -20.35 -9.37
C ALA A 169 32.19 -18.90 -8.90
N SER A 170 31.57 -18.00 -9.69
CA SER A 170 31.36 -16.59 -9.31
C SER A 170 30.50 -16.46 -8.06
N VAL A 171 29.39 -17.21 -7.99
CA VAL A 171 28.51 -17.25 -6.81
C VAL A 171 29.26 -17.75 -5.58
N LYS A 172 30.02 -18.83 -5.72
CA LYS A 172 30.83 -19.38 -4.60
C LYS A 172 31.88 -18.39 -4.11
N GLU A 173 32.58 -17.72 -5.03
CA GLU A 173 33.55 -16.68 -4.68
C GLU A 173 32.87 -15.51 -3.92
N ALA A 174 31.67 -15.08 -4.35
CA ALA A 174 30.92 -14.07 -3.63
C ALA A 174 30.59 -14.51 -2.19
N ILE A 175 30.08 -15.75 -2.02
CA ILE A 175 29.76 -16.32 -0.70
C ILE A 175 31.00 -16.36 0.19
N ASP A 176 32.14 -16.79 -0.35
CA ASP A 176 33.40 -16.84 0.42
C ASP A 176 33.85 -15.44 0.86
N LYS A 177 33.65 -14.43 0.00
CA LYS A 177 33.89 -13.03 0.36
C LYS A 177 32.95 -12.50 1.42
N TYR A 178 31.68 -12.89 1.40
CA TYR A 178 30.73 -12.52 2.47
C TYR A 178 31.14 -13.12 3.80
N ARG A 179 31.51 -14.40 3.81
CA ARG A 179 31.92 -15.14 5.01
C ARG A 179 33.22 -14.63 5.62
N THR A 180 34.13 -14.13 4.82
CA THR A 180 35.47 -13.69 5.23
C THR A 180 35.63 -12.19 5.37
N GLY A 181 34.60 -11.40 5.04
CA GLY A 181 34.69 -9.95 5.03
C GLY A 181 35.36 -9.35 3.78
N GLY A 182 35.56 -10.14 2.73
CA GLY A 182 36.22 -9.71 1.49
C GLY A 182 35.35 -8.70 0.66
N LEU A 183 34.05 -8.64 0.90
CA LEU A 183 33.13 -7.68 0.31
C LEU A 183 32.42 -6.78 1.36
N GLY A 184 32.86 -6.83 2.60
CA GLY A 184 32.28 -6.05 3.68
C GLY A 184 33.12 -6.21 4.95
N THR A 185 32.46 -6.15 6.09
CA THR A 185 33.09 -6.30 7.41
C THR A 185 32.39 -7.40 8.18
N ILE A 186 33.15 -8.23 8.89
CA ILE A 186 32.57 -9.13 9.90
C ILE A 186 32.65 -8.39 11.23
N THR A 187 31.50 -8.15 11.84
CA THR A 187 31.41 -7.47 13.14
C THR A 187 32.05 -8.30 14.26
N PRO A 188 32.35 -7.74 15.43
CA PRO A 188 32.88 -8.48 16.57
C PRO A 188 32.03 -9.70 16.96
N ALA A 189 30.71 -9.66 16.76
CA ALA A 189 29.81 -10.79 17.03
C ALA A 189 29.59 -11.73 15.83
N GLY A 190 30.29 -11.53 14.72
CA GLY A 190 30.27 -12.42 13.56
C GLY A 190 29.19 -12.10 12.52
N TYR A 191 28.57 -10.95 12.60
CA TYR A 191 27.59 -10.49 11.61
C TYR A 191 28.29 -9.96 10.36
N PHE A 192 27.82 -10.34 9.17
CA PHE A 192 28.28 -9.76 7.91
C PHE A 192 27.60 -8.40 7.68
N TRP A 193 28.39 -7.35 7.79
CA TRP A 193 27.97 -5.96 7.61
C TRP A 193 28.59 -5.38 6.34
N LEU A 194 27.76 -4.87 5.43
CA LEU A 194 28.23 -4.28 4.17
C LEU A 194 28.14 -2.76 4.17
N ASN A 195 27.03 -2.20 4.65
CA ASN A 195 26.75 -0.78 4.55
C ASN A 195 25.97 -0.30 5.77
N THR A 196 26.13 0.99 6.10
CA THR A 196 25.47 1.63 7.25
C THR A 196 23.96 1.65 7.11
N TRP A 197 23.45 1.96 5.92
CA TRP A 197 22.02 2.10 5.70
C TRP A 197 21.41 0.78 5.27
N GLY A 198 20.61 0.19 6.15
CA GLY A 198 19.95 -1.07 5.87
C GLY A 198 20.89 -2.29 5.82
N SER A 199 21.76 -2.44 6.81
CA SER A 199 22.72 -3.55 6.84
C SER A 199 22.04 -4.92 6.78
N ALA A 200 20.86 -5.07 7.38
CA ALA A 200 20.10 -6.32 7.37
C ALA A 200 19.59 -6.72 5.98
N ARG A 201 19.25 -5.75 5.12
CA ARG A 201 18.91 -6.00 3.71
C ARG A 201 20.01 -6.72 2.96
N TYR A 202 21.24 -6.21 3.06
CA TYR A 202 22.40 -6.81 2.38
C TYR A 202 22.79 -8.17 2.96
N ASN A 203 22.67 -8.29 4.27
CA ASN A 203 22.94 -9.54 4.95
C ASN A 203 21.98 -10.65 4.52
N THR A 204 20.68 -10.38 4.48
CA THR A 204 19.67 -11.36 4.04
C THR A 204 19.76 -11.69 2.56
N ALA A 205 20.18 -10.74 1.73
CA ALA A 205 20.45 -11.01 0.31
C ALA A 205 21.66 -11.94 0.14
N ALA A 206 22.73 -11.75 0.90
CA ALA A 206 23.86 -12.66 0.91
C ALA A 206 23.49 -14.07 1.42
N GLN A 207 22.61 -14.15 2.44
CA GLN A 207 22.03 -15.42 2.90
C GLN A 207 21.26 -16.13 1.78
N LEU A 208 20.38 -15.41 1.08
CA LEU A 208 19.58 -15.97 -0.02
C LEU A 208 20.48 -16.57 -1.11
N VAL A 209 21.52 -15.84 -1.52
CA VAL A 209 22.50 -16.32 -2.51
C VAL A 209 23.19 -17.61 -2.04
N ALA A 210 23.59 -17.69 -0.77
CA ALA A 210 24.21 -18.88 -0.19
C ALA A 210 23.26 -20.09 -0.16
N LEU A 211 21.98 -19.87 0.16
CA LEU A 211 20.97 -20.92 0.19
C LEU A 211 20.62 -21.42 -1.21
N VAL A 212 20.52 -20.51 -2.19
CA VAL A 212 20.31 -20.89 -3.60
C VAL A 212 21.51 -21.70 -4.12
N TYR A 213 22.73 -21.30 -3.77
CA TYR A 213 23.94 -22.06 -4.13
C TYR A 213 23.85 -23.51 -3.64
N ASP A 214 23.56 -23.74 -2.36
CA ASP A 214 23.49 -25.10 -1.80
C ASP A 214 22.32 -25.91 -2.34
N LYS A 215 21.20 -25.26 -2.70
CA LYS A 215 20.07 -25.93 -3.35
C LYS A 215 20.53 -26.66 -4.63
N TYR A 216 21.35 -26.03 -5.44
CA TYR A 216 21.78 -26.57 -6.74
C TYR A 216 23.13 -27.31 -6.67
N ASN A 217 24.07 -26.84 -5.89
CA ASN A 217 25.43 -27.39 -5.87
C ASN A 217 25.68 -28.40 -4.75
N ASN A 218 24.72 -28.56 -3.81
CA ASN A 218 24.79 -29.56 -2.76
C ASN A 218 23.51 -30.40 -2.64
N ASN A 219 22.75 -30.52 -3.72
CA ASN A 219 21.49 -31.29 -3.77
C ASN A 219 20.48 -30.87 -2.68
N GLY A 220 20.40 -29.60 -2.36
CA GLY A 220 19.53 -29.08 -1.32
C GLY A 220 19.91 -29.48 0.10
N LYS A 221 21.10 -30.03 0.31
CA LYS A 221 21.59 -30.39 1.65
C LYS A 221 22.41 -29.25 2.23
N PRO A 222 22.39 -29.09 3.57
CA PRO A 222 23.22 -28.12 4.23
C PRO A 222 24.72 -28.30 3.92
N SER A 223 25.41 -27.18 3.69
CA SER A 223 26.86 -27.06 3.62
C SER A 223 27.33 -25.90 4.49
N GLU A 224 28.62 -25.61 4.45
CA GLU A 224 29.16 -24.43 5.15
C GLU A 224 28.54 -23.09 4.69
N SER A 225 27.97 -23.02 3.47
CA SER A 225 27.31 -21.82 2.96
C SER A 225 25.95 -21.61 3.61
N SER A 226 25.12 -22.63 3.67
CA SER A 226 23.82 -22.57 4.32
C SER A 226 23.92 -22.53 5.86
N GLU A 227 24.91 -23.20 6.45
CA GLU A 227 25.15 -23.07 7.90
C GLU A 227 25.56 -21.63 8.28
N TRP A 228 26.38 -20.99 7.45
CA TRP A 228 26.67 -19.57 7.62
C TRP A 228 25.40 -18.72 7.51
N ALA A 229 24.58 -18.93 6.48
CA ALA A 229 23.32 -18.21 6.31
C ALA A 229 22.40 -18.37 7.52
N LYS A 230 22.29 -19.60 8.06
CA LYS A 230 21.54 -19.89 9.28
C LYS A 230 22.06 -19.09 10.48
N GLY A 231 23.37 -19.07 10.70
CA GLY A 231 23.97 -18.29 11.78
C GLY A 231 23.72 -16.78 11.65
N GLN A 232 23.72 -16.24 10.42
CA GLN A 232 23.36 -14.85 10.17
C GLN A 232 21.88 -14.56 10.46
N MET A 233 20.99 -15.50 10.11
CA MET A 233 19.57 -15.37 10.44
C MET A 233 19.34 -15.44 11.96
N GLU A 234 20.00 -16.37 12.65
CA GLU A 234 19.93 -16.46 14.11
C GLU A 234 20.38 -15.16 14.78
N TYR A 235 21.43 -14.51 14.24
CA TYR A 235 21.85 -13.18 14.70
C TYR A 235 20.74 -12.15 14.55
N LEU A 236 20.10 -12.07 13.38
CA LEU A 236 18.99 -11.14 13.12
C LEU A 236 17.78 -11.42 14.03
N LEU A 237 17.55 -12.66 14.41
CA LEU A 237 16.45 -13.08 15.28
C LEU A 237 16.73 -12.91 16.78
N GLY A 238 17.94 -12.45 17.17
CA GLY A 238 18.27 -12.11 18.55
C GLY A 238 19.47 -12.84 19.15
N ASN A 239 20.14 -13.74 18.41
CA ASN A 239 21.41 -14.32 18.85
C ASN A 239 22.58 -13.36 18.61
N ASN A 240 22.49 -12.16 19.19
CA ASN A 240 23.42 -11.06 19.06
C ASN A 240 23.72 -10.42 20.42
N PRO A 241 24.69 -9.51 20.54
CA PRO A 241 25.07 -8.90 21.81
C PRO A 241 23.93 -8.16 22.54
N LEU A 242 23.02 -7.57 21.79
CA LEU A 242 21.85 -6.83 22.33
C LEU A 242 20.69 -7.75 22.71
N LYS A 243 20.74 -9.05 22.38
CA LYS A 243 19.63 -10.01 22.51
C LYS A 243 18.35 -9.51 21.83
N ARG A 244 18.47 -8.66 20.81
CA ARG A 244 17.38 -7.99 20.12
C ARG A 244 17.10 -8.62 18.77
N SER A 245 15.85 -8.97 18.51
CA SER A 245 15.42 -9.31 17.15
C SER A 245 15.23 -8.03 16.33
N TYR A 246 15.80 -8.04 15.12
CA TYR A 246 15.61 -6.98 14.13
C TYR A 246 14.35 -7.21 13.27
N VAL A 247 13.54 -8.20 13.63
CA VAL A 247 12.23 -8.48 13.04
C VAL A 247 11.16 -8.03 14.01
N VAL A 248 10.35 -7.06 13.62
CA VAL A 248 9.31 -6.46 14.47
C VAL A 248 8.30 -7.52 14.89
N GLY A 249 7.99 -7.57 16.17
CA GLY A 249 6.99 -8.46 16.72
C GLY A 249 7.36 -9.96 16.74
N TYR A 250 8.61 -10.32 16.46
CA TYR A 250 9.07 -11.71 16.50
C TYR A 250 9.10 -12.28 17.94
N ASN A 251 9.54 -11.50 18.91
CA ASN A 251 9.56 -11.86 20.33
C ASN A 251 9.51 -10.60 21.21
N GLU A 252 9.50 -10.76 22.53
CA GLU A 252 9.42 -9.64 23.50
C GLU A 252 10.57 -8.64 23.38
N ASN A 253 11.75 -9.08 22.92
CA ASN A 253 12.93 -8.24 22.73
C ASN A 253 13.10 -7.76 21.29
N SER A 254 12.06 -7.82 20.49
CA SER A 254 12.07 -7.29 19.13
C SER A 254 12.13 -5.77 19.11
N VAL A 255 12.63 -5.23 18.00
CA VAL A 255 12.52 -3.81 17.66
C VAL A 255 11.07 -3.36 17.75
N LYS A 256 10.82 -2.20 18.39
CA LYS A 256 9.48 -1.66 18.65
C LYS A 256 9.18 -0.38 17.91
N PHE A 257 10.19 0.31 17.39
CA PHE A 257 10.08 1.66 16.83
C PHE A 257 10.55 1.70 15.36
N PRO A 258 9.98 0.87 14.45
CA PRO A 258 10.33 0.96 13.04
C PRO A 258 10.03 2.37 12.48
N HIS A 259 10.89 2.84 11.57
CA HIS A 259 10.68 4.10 10.86
C HIS A 259 9.60 3.92 9.80
N HIS A 260 8.33 3.89 10.24
CA HIS A 260 7.18 3.67 9.37
C HIS A 260 5.99 4.53 9.80
N ARG A 261 5.62 5.50 8.97
CA ARG A 261 4.60 6.50 9.30
C ARG A 261 3.24 5.88 9.65
N ALA A 262 2.76 4.97 8.80
CA ALA A 262 1.41 4.42 8.97
C ALA A 262 1.30 3.56 10.23
N SER A 263 2.28 2.69 10.52
CA SER A 263 2.24 1.85 11.73
C SER A 263 2.42 2.67 13.01
N SER A 264 3.23 3.73 12.96
CA SER A 264 3.47 4.57 14.14
C SER A 264 2.19 5.30 14.59
N GLY A 265 1.34 5.72 13.65
CA GLY A 265 0.19 6.56 13.95
C GLY A 265 0.56 7.93 14.53
N LEU A 266 1.83 8.32 14.43
CA LEU A 266 2.38 9.54 14.98
C LEU A 266 2.51 10.62 13.91
N THR A 267 2.32 11.87 14.29
CA THR A 267 2.43 13.02 13.37
C THR A 267 3.88 13.44 13.12
N LYS A 268 4.80 13.06 14.02
CA LYS A 268 6.23 13.39 13.95
C LYS A 268 7.08 12.15 14.25
N CYS A 269 8.15 11.95 13.51
CA CYS A 269 9.07 10.83 13.73
C CYS A 269 9.93 10.98 14.99
N GLU A 270 10.04 12.18 15.56
CA GLU A 270 10.73 12.46 16.84
C GLU A 270 9.92 12.03 18.06
N ASP A 271 8.65 11.69 17.88
CA ASP A 271 7.79 11.22 18.97
C ASP A 271 8.28 9.84 19.44
N THR A 272 8.43 9.70 20.75
CA THR A 272 8.97 8.50 21.40
C THR A 272 7.90 7.61 22.02
N ARG A 273 6.62 7.94 21.83
CA ARG A 273 5.51 7.09 22.28
C ARG A 273 5.51 5.76 21.53
N GLU A 274 4.93 4.75 22.14
CA GLU A 274 4.71 3.46 21.49
C GLU A 274 3.94 3.65 20.18
N GLN A 275 4.31 2.85 19.18
CA GLN A 275 3.62 2.87 17.90
C GLN A 275 2.21 2.30 18.04
N ARG A 276 1.28 2.85 17.28
CA ARG A 276 -0.13 2.47 17.33
C ARG A 276 -0.36 1.03 16.86
N HIS A 277 0.38 0.61 15.86
CA HIS A 277 0.27 -0.73 15.28
C HIS A 277 1.63 -1.41 15.25
N VAL A 278 1.66 -2.68 15.62
CA VAL A 278 2.85 -3.50 15.49
C VAL A 278 2.97 -3.99 14.05
N LEU A 279 4.05 -3.63 13.38
CA LEU A 279 4.32 -4.05 12.00
C LEU A 279 4.95 -5.45 11.99
N TYR A 280 4.18 -6.47 12.34
CA TYR A 280 4.66 -7.84 12.50
C TYR A 280 5.40 -8.37 11.28
N GLY A 281 6.56 -8.95 11.51
CA GLY A 281 7.39 -9.58 10.48
C GLY A 281 8.27 -8.62 9.69
N ALA A 282 8.19 -7.31 9.90
CA ALA A 282 9.03 -6.37 9.17
C ALA A 282 10.47 -6.41 9.66
N LEU A 283 11.41 -6.61 8.72
CA LEU A 283 12.84 -6.48 8.97
C LEU A 283 13.23 -4.99 8.93
N VAL A 284 13.87 -4.50 9.99
CA VAL A 284 14.42 -3.14 10.05
C VAL A 284 15.84 -3.07 9.50
N GLY A 285 16.39 -1.86 9.40
CA GLY A 285 17.71 -1.59 8.86
C GLY A 285 18.87 -2.41 9.45
N GLY A 286 18.78 -2.79 10.72
CA GLY A 286 19.75 -3.67 11.38
C GLY A 286 20.89 -2.93 12.09
N PRO A 287 21.94 -3.66 12.54
CA PRO A 287 23.02 -3.13 13.34
C PRO A 287 24.07 -2.36 12.53
N ASP A 288 24.92 -1.60 13.22
CA ASP A 288 26.15 -1.05 12.65
C ASP A 288 27.32 -2.06 12.64
N ALA A 289 28.47 -1.63 12.14
CA ALA A 289 29.69 -2.45 12.04
C ALA A 289 30.28 -2.85 13.41
N THR A 290 29.74 -2.34 14.51
CA THR A 290 30.17 -2.62 15.90
C THR A 290 29.13 -3.40 16.71
N ASP A 291 28.14 -3.99 16.03
CA ASP A 291 26.98 -4.69 16.62
C ASP A 291 26.04 -3.80 17.44
N ASN A 292 26.09 -2.48 17.27
CA ASN A 292 25.21 -1.56 17.96
C ASN A 292 23.95 -1.26 17.13
N HIS A 293 22.84 -0.90 17.81
CA HIS A 293 21.57 -0.58 17.20
C HIS A 293 20.76 0.35 18.09
N ILE A 294 20.19 1.41 17.49
CA ILE A 294 19.34 2.37 18.15
C ILE A 294 17.89 2.13 17.72
N ASP A 295 17.03 1.80 18.67
CA ASP A 295 15.62 1.53 18.40
C ASP A 295 14.78 2.80 18.63
N LEU A 296 14.69 3.65 17.61
CA LEU A 296 13.91 4.89 17.60
C LEU A 296 13.25 5.10 16.24
N THR A 297 11.98 5.51 16.24
CA THR A 297 11.22 5.79 15.01
C THR A 297 11.91 6.81 14.11
N LYS A 298 12.57 7.82 14.65
CA LYS A 298 13.28 8.85 13.89
C LYS A 298 14.55 8.36 13.20
N ASP A 299 15.08 7.23 13.66
CA ASP A 299 16.34 6.70 13.13
C ASP A 299 16.07 5.82 11.91
N TYR A 300 16.08 6.43 10.74
CA TYR A 300 15.87 5.74 9.46
C TYR A 300 17.04 4.84 9.04
N ILE A 301 18.24 5.00 9.61
CA ILE A 301 19.40 4.15 9.29
C ILE A 301 19.23 2.75 9.87
N TYR A 302 18.88 2.67 11.15
CA TYR A 302 18.72 1.42 11.88
C TYR A 302 17.32 0.82 11.77
N ASN A 303 16.28 1.67 11.64
CA ASN A 303 14.89 1.25 11.81
C ASN A 303 14.00 1.43 10.58
N GLU A 304 14.53 1.87 9.43
CA GLU A 304 13.74 1.89 8.20
C GLU A 304 13.28 0.48 7.84
N VAL A 305 12.04 0.40 7.35
CA VAL A 305 11.42 -0.81 6.81
C VAL A 305 10.92 -0.52 5.41
N THR A 306 11.27 -1.36 4.45
CA THR A 306 10.87 -1.23 3.06
C THR A 306 10.59 -2.59 2.43
N ILE A 307 9.95 -2.59 1.27
CA ILE A 307 9.70 -3.83 0.51
C ILE A 307 11.00 -4.50 0.13
N ASP A 308 12.02 -3.75 -0.31
CA ASP A 308 13.31 -4.30 -0.70
C ASP A 308 14.08 -4.91 0.49
N TYR A 309 13.97 -4.35 1.71
CA TYR A 309 14.58 -4.95 2.90
C TYR A 309 14.00 -6.34 3.19
N ASN A 310 12.70 -6.49 2.98
CA ASN A 310 11.97 -7.72 3.27
C ASN A 310 12.01 -8.74 2.12
N ALA A 311 12.30 -8.34 0.89
CA ALA A 311 12.29 -9.24 -0.27
C ALA A 311 13.29 -10.41 -0.11
N ALA A 312 14.56 -10.09 0.12
CA ALA A 312 15.58 -11.11 0.33
C ALA A 312 15.43 -11.83 1.68
N PHE A 313 14.92 -11.15 2.71
CA PHE A 313 14.61 -11.76 4.00
C PHE A 313 13.58 -12.89 3.87
N VAL A 314 12.47 -12.65 3.18
CA VAL A 314 11.46 -13.68 2.90
C VAL A 314 12.06 -14.85 2.13
N GLY A 315 12.90 -14.56 1.10
CA GLY A 315 13.61 -15.58 0.34
C GLY A 315 14.56 -16.40 1.20
N ALA A 316 15.32 -15.75 2.09
CA ALA A 316 16.24 -16.44 3.02
C ALA A 316 15.46 -17.32 4.03
N CYS A 317 14.35 -16.82 4.58
CA CYS A 317 13.48 -17.62 5.45
C CYS A 317 12.95 -18.86 4.72
N ALA A 318 12.47 -18.71 3.50
CA ALA A 318 11.97 -19.84 2.69
C ALA A 318 13.07 -20.85 2.39
N GLY A 319 14.28 -20.38 2.03
CA GLY A 319 15.44 -21.24 1.78
C GLY A 319 15.88 -22.01 3.03
N LEU A 320 15.90 -21.35 4.19
CA LEU A 320 16.22 -22.01 5.47
C LEU A 320 15.16 -23.04 5.84
N TYR A 321 13.88 -22.71 5.65
CA TYR A 321 12.80 -23.67 5.87
C TYR A 321 12.92 -24.89 4.96
N ALA A 322 13.22 -24.68 3.68
CA ALA A 322 13.41 -25.78 2.72
C ALA A 322 14.59 -26.71 3.07
N MET A 323 15.64 -26.18 3.71
CA MET A 323 16.84 -26.96 4.08
C MET A 323 16.76 -27.59 5.46
N TYR A 324 16.16 -26.93 6.42
CA TYR A 324 16.19 -27.31 7.83
C TYR A 324 14.80 -27.60 8.41
N GLY A 325 13.74 -27.24 7.67
CA GLY A 325 12.37 -27.51 8.08
C GLY A 325 12.01 -28.99 7.97
N ASP A 326 11.12 -29.45 8.83
CA ASP A 326 10.55 -30.78 8.82
C ASP A 326 9.07 -30.78 9.20
N ASP A 327 8.41 -31.92 9.04
CA ASP A 327 6.98 -32.08 9.30
C ASP A 327 6.57 -31.83 10.78
N SER A 328 7.55 -31.76 11.70
CA SER A 328 7.29 -31.43 13.10
C SER A 328 7.13 -29.93 13.34
N MET A 329 7.59 -29.11 12.42
CA MET A 329 7.46 -27.66 12.51
C MET A 329 6.03 -27.24 12.24
N GLN A 330 5.45 -26.60 13.25
CA GLN A 330 4.08 -26.09 13.15
C GLN A 330 4.09 -24.59 12.90
N VAL A 331 3.16 -24.12 12.08
CA VAL A 331 2.86 -22.70 11.99
C VAL A 331 2.42 -22.21 13.37
N THR A 332 2.99 -21.10 13.83
CA THR A 332 2.55 -20.49 15.10
C THR A 332 1.05 -20.15 15.00
N PRO A 333 0.20 -20.75 15.84
CA PRO A 333 -1.22 -20.47 15.80
C PRO A 333 -1.48 -18.99 16.07
N ASP A 334 -2.47 -18.43 15.37
CA ASP A 334 -2.91 -17.04 15.54
C ASP A 334 -1.78 -15.99 15.38
N PHE A 335 -0.79 -16.28 14.54
CA PHE A 335 0.25 -15.30 14.19
C PHE A 335 0.03 -14.75 12.75
N PRO A 336 0.16 -13.42 12.53
CA PRO A 336 0.35 -12.41 13.58
C PRO A 336 -0.85 -12.35 14.53
N PRO A 337 -0.63 -11.99 15.81
CA PRO A 337 -1.73 -11.82 16.74
C PRO A 337 -2.76 -10.88 16.12
N LYS A 338 -4.02 -11.24 16.17
CA LYS A 338 -5.08 -10.27 15.87
C LYS A 338 -4.91 -9.16 16.89
N GLU A 339 -4.76 -7.93 16.40
CA GLU A 339 -4.87 -6.78 17.30
C GLU A 339 -6.21 -6.94 18.01
N GLU A 340 -6.17 -7.18 19.33
CA GLU A 340 -7.38 -7.05 20.11
C GLU A 340 -7.80 -5.60 19.88
N SER A 341 -8.93 -5.42 19.20
CA SER A 341 -9.55 -4.12 19.23
C SER A 341 -9.72 -3.81 20.71
N SER A 342 -9.02 -2.81 21.21
CA SER A 342 -9.09 -2.38 22.61
C SER A 342 -10.48 -1.84 22.97
N GLY A 343 -11.51 -2.24 22.25
CA GLY A 343 -12.85 -1.65 22.34
C GLY A 343 -12.89 -0.20 21.84
N GLU A 344 -11.73 0.42 21.76
CA GLU A 344 -11.47 1.60 20.95
C GLU A 344 -10.96 1.04 19.61
N GLU A 345 -11.85 0.91 18.62
CA GLU A 345 -11.42 0.64 17.25
C GLU A 345 -10.28 1.60 16.92
N GLY A 346 -9.10 1.08 16.67
CA GLY A 346 -7.90 1.87 16.44
C GLY A 346 -8.02 2.64 15.13
N GLY A 347 -8.20 3.93 15.21
CA GLY A 347 -8.74 4.81 14.21
C GLY A 347 -10.24 4.91 14.44
N GLY A 348 -10.63 5.38 15.64
CA GLY A 348 -12.01 5.68 15.93
C GLY A 348 -12.53 6.66 14.90
N ASN A 349 -13.70 6.41 14.36
CA ASN A 349 -14.46 7.44 13.71
C ASN A 349 -15.06 8.38 14.77
N ASN A 350 -14.30 8.65 15.83
CA ASN A 350 -14.76 9.50 16.90
C ASN A 350 -14.57 10.95 16.48
N TYR A 351 -15.64 11.69 16.59
CA TYR A 351 -15.65 13.13 16.43
C TYR A 351 -16.09 13.77 17.72
N TRP A 352 -15.44 14.87 18.10
CA TRP A 352 -15.85 15.68 19.25
C TRP A 352 -15.53 17.13 19.00
N VAL A 353 -16.06 18.00 19.86
CA VAL A 353 -15.73 19.42 19.85
C VAL A 353 -14.99 19.76 21.13
N GLU A 354 -13.92 20.53 21.00
CA GLU A 354 -13.30 21.27 22.08
C GLU A 354 -13.70 22.74 21.95
N ALA A 355 -14.26 23.31 23.02
CA ALA A 355 -14.84 24.64 22.96
C ALA A 355 -14.64 25.44 24.25
N PHE A 356 -14.82 26.74 24.14
CA PHE A 356 -15.04 27.67 25.22
C PHE A 356 -16.02 28.76 24.80
N ALA A 357 -16.70 29.37 25.79
CA ALA A 357 -17.51 30.56 25.58
C ALA A 357 -16.76 31.81 26.04
N VAL A 358 -17.11 32.95 25.48
CA VAL A 358 -16.58 34.25 25.92
C VAL A 358 -17.70 35.01 26.61
N ASP A 359 -17.41 35.43 27.86
CA ASP A 359 -18.27 36.34 28.60
C ASP A 359 -18.11 37.74 28.03
N ASP A 360 -19.10 38.18 27.26
CA ASP A 360 -19.17 39.53 26.74
C ASP A 360 -20.41 40.20 27.38
N PRO A 361 -20.25 40.87 28.50
CA PRO A 361 -21.33 41.57 29.15
C PRO A 361 -21.80 42.67 28.21
N CYS A 362 -22.91 42.42 27.50
CA CYS A 362 -23.50 43.39 26.62
C CYS A 362 -23.92 44.62 27.42
N SER A 363 -23.24 45.71 27.18
CA SER A 363 -23.66 47.02 27.64
C SER A 363 -24.93 47.44 26.84
N GLY A 364 -26.09 47.49 27.48
CA GLY A 364 -27.30 48.05 26.87
C GLY A 364 -28.48 47.11 26.68
N GLY A 365 -28.51 45.92 27.27
CA GLY A 365 -29.66 45.01 27.26
C GLY A 365 -29.78 44.13 26.05
N ALA A 366 -28.81 44.11 25.14
CA ALA A 366 -28.70 43.15 24.07
C ALA A 366 -27.87 41.94 24.51
N GLY A 367 -28.40 40.74 24.33
CA GLY A 367 -27.68 39.51 24.66
C GLY A 367 -26.72 39.05 23.57
N THR A 368 -25.60 38.45 23.97
CA THR A 368 -24.71 37.78 23.02
C THR A 368 -24.07 36.56 23.67
N THR A 369 -23.81 35.55 22.83
CA THR A 369 -22.91 34.43 23.18
C THR A 369 -21.86 34.32 22.11
N LYS A 370 -20.59 34.37 22.47
CA LYS A 370 -19.50 34.06 21.58
C LYS A 370 -18.92 32.72 21.98
N VAL A 371 -18.70 31.84 21.01
CA VAL A 371 -18.19 30.48 21.23
C VAL A 371 -17.05 30.21 20.27
N SER A 372 -15.93 29.74 20.79
CA SER A 372 -14.87 29.16 19.99
C SER A 372 -15.03 27.65 19.98
N MET A 373 -15.03 27.05 18.80
CA MET A 373 -15.24 25.62 18.59
C MET A 373 -14.13 25.05 17.72
N LYS A 374 -13.53 23.95 18.16
CA LYS A 374 -12.57 23.14 17.38
C LYS A 374 -13.16 21.77 17.15
N VAL A 375 -13.28 21.37 15.89
CA VAL A 375 -13.62 19.99 15.55
C VAL A 375 -12.38 19.13 15.68
N MET A 376 -12.50 18.09 16.46
CA MET A 376 -11.47 17.11 16.74
C MET A 376 -11.92 15.74 16.26
N THR A 377 -10.98 14.95 15.76
CA THR A 377 -11.24 13.56 15.41
C THR A 377 -9.97 12.71 15.55
N ASP A 378 -10.13 11.47 15.90
CA ASP A 378 -9.07 10.45 15.86
C ASP A 378 -9.10 9.66 14.54
N SER A 379 -10.08 9.95 13.65
CA SER A 379 -10.16 9.33 12.34
C SER A 379 -9.00 9.74 11.44
N THR A 380 -8.33 8.75 10.87
CA THR A 380 -7.31 8.96 9.84
C THR A 380 -7.90 9.05 8.43
N THR A 381 -9.18 8.71 8.27
CA THR A 381 -9.90 8.80 7.00
C THR A 381 -10.49 10.20 6.87
N PRO A 382 -10.07 11.00 5.88
CA PRO A 382 -10.63 12.33 5.67
C PRO A 382 -12.12 12.28 5.31
N ARG A 383 -12.90 13.16 5.94
CA ARG A 383 -14.29 13.42 5.55
C ARG A 383 -14.45 14.86 5.10
N THR A 384 -15.33 15.08 4.14
CA THR A 384 -15.59 16.39 3.53
C THR A 384 -17.00 16.92 3.79
N ASP A 385 -17.75 16.23 4.64
CA ASP A 385 -19.17 16.44 4.91
C ASP A 385 -19.45 16.66 6.40
N ILE A 386 -18.49 17.28 7.10
CA ILE A 386 -18.58 17.53 8.54
C ILE A 386 -19.28 18.84 8.82
N THR A 387 -20.28 18.79 9.71
CA THR A 387 -20.94 19.95 10.28
C THR A 387 -20.97 19.88 11.81
N VAL A 388 -21.07 21.04 12.45
CA VAL A 388 -21.13 21.18 13.90
C VAL A 388 -22.35 22.02 14.27
N ARG A 389 -23.11 21.59 15.28
CA ARG A 389 -24.28 22.32 15.76
C ARG A 389 -24.13 22.75 17.21
N TYR A 390 -24.34 24.02 17.46
CA TYR A 390 -24.51 24.63 18.78
C TYR A 390 -26.00 24.87 19.04
N PHE A 391 -26.54 24.27 20.08
CA PHE A 391 -27.96 24.36 20.45
C PHE A 391 -28.18 25.38 21.55
N PHE A 392 -29.13 26.26 21.35
CA PHE A 392 -29.49 27.32 22.29
C PHE A 392 -31.00 27.40 22.54
N SER A 393 -31.36 28.00 23.67
CA SER A 393 -32.76 28.19 24.11
C SER A 393 -33.27 29.54 23.67
N THR A 394 -34.52 29.60 23.29
CA THR A 394 -35.21 30.85 22.94
C THR A 394 -36.36 31.14 23.91
N LYS A 395 -36.39 30.50 25.08
CA LYS A 395 -37.49 30.63 26.05
C LYS A 395 -37.69 32.05 26.58
N GLU A 396 -36.64 32.81 26.69
CA GLU A 396 -36.64 34.21 27.12
C GLU A 396 -36.89 35.18 25.98
N MET A 397 -36.88 34.72 24.72
CA MET A 397 -36.98 35.57 23.52
C MET A 397 -38.42 35.78 23.12
N LYS A 398 -38.73 36.99 22.70
CA LYS A 398 -40.03 37.33 22.14
C LYS A 398 -40.20 36.88 20.69
N ASP A 399 -39.10 36.91 19.94
CA ASP A 399 -39.07 36.55 18.52
C ASP A 399 -37.71 35.92 18.17
N PRO A 400 -37.64 34.59 18.13
CA PRO A 400 -36.39 33.89 17.79
C PRO A 400 -35.82 34.19 16.41
N SER A 401 -36.66 34.67 15.48
CA SER A 401 -36.23 35.01 14.12
C SER A 401 -35.29 36.22 14.06
N LEU A 402 -35.20 36.97 15.16
CA LEU A 402 -34.32 38.13 15.28
C LEU A 402 -32.90 37.77 15.78
N VAL A 403 -32.65 36.50 16.06
CA VAL A 403 -31.30 36.04 16.39
C VAL A 403 -30.43 36.14 15.16
N VAL A 404 -29.26 36.79 15.30
CA VAL A 404 -28.26 36.91 14.25
C VAL A 404 -27.08 36.03 14.59
N VAL A 405 -26.67 35.21 13.65
CA VAL A 405 -25.51 34.33 13.77
C VAL A 405 -24.39 34.86 12.86
N ASN A 406 -23.24 35.15 13.43
CA ASN A 406 -22.10 35.67 12.68
C ASN A 406 -20.85 34.80 12.89
N GLU A 407 -20.12 34.58 11.82
CA GLU A 407 -18.73 34.11 11.91
C GLU A 407 -17.86 35.26 12.45
N LEU A 408 -17.02 34.96 13.41
CA LEU A 408 -16.06 35.88 13.99
C LEU A 408 -14.63 35.57 13.55
N TYR A 409 -14.33 34.30 13.34
CA TYR A 409 -13.01 33.80 12.95
C TYR A 409 -13.13 32.37 12.41
N ASP A 410 -12.45 32.08 11.32
CA ASP A 410 -12.25 30.75 10.79
C ASP A 410 -10.76 30.47 10.53
N GLN A 411 -10.22 29.45 11.19
CA GLN A 411 -8.83 29.05 11.02
C GLN A 411 -8.56 28.51 9.62
N ALA A 412 -9.52 27.85 8.99
CA ALA A 412 -9.40 27.30 7.67
C ALA A 412 -9.20 28.40 6.61
N ALA A 413 -9.92 29.50 6.73
CA ALA A 413 -9.77 30.66 5.85
C ALA A 413 -8.38 31.31 5.97
N VAL A 414 -7.82 31.37 7.17
CA VAL A 414 -6.50 31.99 7.44
C VAL A 414 -5.34 31.17 6.91
N GLU A 415 -5.45 29.85 6.92
CA GLU A 415 -4.38 28.94 6.47
C GLU A 415 -4.39 28.66 4.95
N ALA A 416 -5.02 29.51 4.16
CA ALA A 416 -5.10 29.40 2.70
C ALA A 416 -5.68 28.05 2.21
N ALA A 417 -6.59 27.48 2.98
CA ALA A 417 -7.31 26.29 2.57
C ALA A 417 -8.44 26.64 1.58
N PRO A 418 -8.83 25.75 0.69
CA PRO A 418 -9.76 26.03 -0.39
C PRO A 418 -11.21 26.23 0.04
N ALA A 419 -11.56 26.08 1.32
CA ALA A 419 -12.93 26.20 1.81
C ALA A 419 -12.99 26.86 3.19
N ASP A 420 -13.83 27.88 3.31
CA ASP A 420 -14.15 28.54 4.56
C ASP A 420 -15.27 27.76 5.28
N GLY A 421 -15.29 27.77 6.61
CA GLY A 421 -16.43 27.29 7.39
C GLY A 421 -17.65 28.17 7.14
N VAL A 422 -18.74 27.60 6.71
CA VAL A 422 -19.99 28.34 6.47
C VAL A 422 -20.86 28.32 7.73
N VAL A 423 -21.05 29.49 8.33
CA VAL A 423 -21.91 29.65 9.49
C VAL A 423 -23.35 29.97 9.03
N SER A 424 -24.30 29.25 9.57
CA SER A 424 -25.73 29.38 9.18
C SER A 424 -26.67 29.19 10.39
N GLY A 425 -27.91 29.65 10.25
CA GLY A 425 -28.92 29.62 11.29
C GLY A 425 -29.54 31.01 11.57
N PRO A 426 -30.41 31.13 12.58
CA PRO A 426 -30.87 30.06 13.47
C PRO A 426 -31.87 29.11 12.81
N PHE A 427 -31.76 27.82 13.16
CA PHE A 427 -32.71 26.79 12.74
C PHE A 427 -33.44 26.21 13.95
N GLN A 428 -34.73 25.93 13.82
CA GLN A 428 -35.46 25.22 14.85
C GLN A 428 -35.05 23.76 14.88
N TYR A 429 -34.74 23.23 16.08
CA TYR A 429 -34.26 21.86 16.23
C TYR A 429 -35.40 20.84 15.97
N ASP A 430 -36.20 20.54 16.97
CA ASP A 430 -37.32 19.61 16.91
C ASP A 430 -38.51 20.22 17.69
N ALA A 431 -39.44 20.81 16.96
CA ALA A 431 -40.58 21.45 17.57
C ALA A 431 -41.52 20.50 18.34
N SER A 432 -41.44 19.20 18.05
CA SER A 432 -42.22 18.19 18.77
C SER A 432 -41.56 17.82 20.13
N TYR A 433 -40.25 18.00 20.25
CA TYR A 433 -39.53 17.78 21.48
C TYR A 433 -39.59 19.04 22.39
N ASP A 434 -39.04 20.15 21.94
CA ASP A 434 -39.14 21.47 22.60
C ASP A 434 -39.11 22.57 21.53
N PRO A 435 -40.22 23.33 21.33
CA PRO A 435 -40.32 24.35 20.29
C PRO A 435 -39.36 25.54 20.54
N ASN A 436 -38.77 25.65 21.72
CA ASN A 436 -37.86 26.73 22.06
C ASN A 436 -36.39 26.39 21.84
N ILE A 437 -36.05 25.19 21.37
CA ILE A 437 -34.64 24.83 21.07
C ILE A 437 -34.36 25.12 19.60
N TYR A 438 -33.37 25.94 19.40
CA TYR A 438 -32.79 26.28 18.09
C TYR A 438 -31.34 25.90 18.04
N TYR A 439 -30.75 25.88 16.83
CA TYR A 439 -29.32 25.68 16.65
C TYR A 439 -28.75 26.58 15.56
N MET A 440 -27.49 26.87 15.67
CA MET A 440 -26.67 27.34 14.58
C MET A 440 -25.78 26.21 14.11
N GLU A 441 -25.39 26.23 12.84
CA GLU A 441 -24.55 25.22 12.22
C GLU A 441 -23.30 25.86 11.59
N VAL A 442 -22.15 25.20 11.76
CA VAL A 442 -20.94 25.49 11.01
C VAL A 442 -20.68 24.30 10.10
N SER A 443 -20.56 24.54 8.81
CA SER A 443 -20.29 23.53 7.79
C SER A 443 -18.94 23.77 7.15
N TRP A 444 -18.12 22.73 7.08
CA TRP A 444 -16.87 22.70 6.30
C TRP A 444 -17.03 21.80 5.08
N ASP A 445 -18.11 21.97 4.31
CA ASP A 445 -18.38 21.18 3.10
C ASP A 445 -17.23 21.28 2.09
N GLY A 446 -16.73 20.12 1.64
CA GLY A 446 -15.58 20.02 0.76
C GLY A 446 -14.21 20.09 1.44
N TYR A 447 -14.13 20.43 2.74
CA TYR A 447 -12.88 20.50 3.49
C TYR A 447 -12.53 19.17 4.14
N LYS A 448 -11.34 18.66 3.87
CA LYS A 448 -10.90 17.33 4.37
C LYS A 448 -10.55 17.37 5.85
N ILE A 449 -11.48 16.95 6.70
CA ILE A 449 -11.28 16.81 8.14
C ILE A 449 -10.80 15.41 8.47
N ALA A 450 -9.58 15.31 8.96
CA ALA A 450 -8.96 14.08 9.42
C ALA A 450 -7.94 14.39 10.50
N ASN A 451 -7.87 13.52 11.50
CA ASN A 451 -6.94 13.64 12.61
C ASN A 451 -7.08 14.94 13.42
N SER A 452 -6.66 14.96 14.67
CA SER A 452 -6.74 16.17 15.50
C SER A 452 -5.83 17.26 14.96
N ASN A 453 -6.43 18.30 14.41
CA ASN A 453 -5.70 19.39 13.80
C ASN A 453 -6.34 20.73 14.21
N LYS A 454 -5.51 21.71 14.55
CA LYS A 454 -5.95 23.06 14.92
C LYS A 454 -6.64 23.83 13.79
N LYS A 455 -6.62 23.33 12.57
CA LYS A 455 -7.16 23.96 11.36
C LYS A 455 -8.68 24.08 11.31
N TYR A 456 -9.39 23.39 12.18
CA TYR A 456 -10.84 23.34 12.15
C TYR A 456 -11.47 24.09 13.32
N GLN A 457 -10.93 25.26 13.62
CA GLN A 457 -11.46 26.17 14.60
C GLN A 457 -12.35 27.21 13.92
N CYS A 458 -13.56 27.39 14.44
CA CYS A 458 -14.47 28.47 14.06
C CYS A 458 -14.99 29.17 15.33
N ASN A 459 -14.92 30.49 15.33
CA ASN A 459 -15.49 31.31 16.42
C ASN A 459 -16.76 31.94 15.89
N VAL A 460 -17.84 31.77 16.63
CA VAL A 460 -19.19 32.21 16.24
C VAL A 460 -19.77 33.13 17.30
N GLY A 461 -20.47 34.17 16.86
CA GLY A 461 -21.27 35.05 17.70
C GLY A 461 -22.75 34.88 17.46
N LEU A 462 -23.50 34.69 18.51
CA LEU A 462 -24.95 34.69 18.54
C LEU A 462 -25.40 36.01 19.17
N TYR A 463 -26.24 36.78 18.51
CA TYR A 463 -26.69 38.11 18.93
C TYR A 463 -28.19 38.20 18.94
N TYR A 464 -28.73 38.76 20.02
CA TYR A 464 -30.14 39.06 20.14
C TYR A 464 -30.34 40.45 20.77
N GLY A 465 -31.21 41.25 20.22
CA GLY A 465 -31.40 42.66 20.61
C GLY A 465 -32.21 42.91 21.90
N ASP A 466 -32.55 41.87 22.65
CA ASP A 466 -33.33 41.93 23.89
C ASP A 466 -32.75 40.93 24.90
N THR A 467 -33.50 40.43 25.84
CA THR A 467 -33.05 39.51 26.90
C THR A 467 -32.50 38.20 26.29
N TRP A 468 -31.30 37.86 26.67
CA TRP A 468 -30.61 36.60 26.34
C TRP A 468 -29.99 36.00 27.61
N ASP A 469 -30.17 34.69 27.83
CA ASP A 469 -29.57 33.95 28.94
C ASP A 469 -28.89 32.70 28.41
N PRO A 470 -27.55 32.74 28.13
CA PRO A 470 -26.82 31.58 27.64
C PRO A 470 -26.75 30.43 28.65
N SER A 471 -27.03 30.67 29.93
CA SER A 471 -26.99 29.63 30.96
C SER A 471 -28.03 28.55 30.81
N ASN A 472 -29.09 28.82 30.03
CA ASN A 472 -30.15 27.86 29.71
C ASN A 472 -29.93 27.14 28.36
N ASP A 473 -28.87 27.50 27.63
CA ASP A 473 -28.50 26.88 26.37
C ASP A 473 -27.94 25.47 26.56
N TRP A 474 -28.43 24.51 25.76
CA TRP A 474 -27.90 23.13 25.84
C TRP A 474 -26.41 23.05 25.63
N SER A 475 -25.88 23.72 24.62
CA SER A 475 -24.48 23.64 24.24
C SER A 475 -23.55 24.50 25.08
N TYR A 476 -24.07 25.38 25.93
CA TYR A 476 -23.28 26.20 26.84
C TYR A 476 -22.84 25.44 28.10
N GLN A 477 -23.50 24.31 28.38
CA GLN A 477 -23.26 23.54 29.62
C GLN A 477 -21.81 23.09 29.73
N GLY A 478 -21.17 23.44 30.86
CA GLY A 478 -19.82 22.99 31.16
C GLY A 478 -18.70 23.61 30.34
N LEU A 479 -19.00 24.57 29.47
CA LEU A 479 -17.96 25.29 28.75
C LEU A 479 -17.15 26.17 29.72
N PRO A 480 -15.82 26.26 29.53
CA PRO A 480 -15.05 27.34 30.14
C PRO A 480 -15.55 28.68 29.64
N VAL A 481 -15.67 29.67 30.51
CA VAL A 481 -16.02 31.04 30.16
C VAL A 481 -14.79 31.91 30.30
N LEU A 482 -14.36 32.51 29.21
CA LEU A 482 -13.13 33.31 29.14
C LEU A 482 -13.46 34.77 28.90
N THR A 483 -12.52 35.65 29.11
CA THR A 483 -12.62 37.05 28.75
C THR A 483 -12.35 37.23 27.24
N ASP A 484 -12.84 38.32 26.66
CA ASP A 484 -12.66 38.62 25.20
C ASP A 484 -11.16 38.68 24.82
N SER A 485 -10.28 39.08 25.72
CA SER A 485 -8.83 39.09 25.48
C SER A 485 -8.20 37.70 25.46
N GLU A 486 -8.86 36.67 25.95
CA GLU A 486 -8.39 35.28 26.00
C GLU A 486 -8.92 34.45 24.81
N MET A 487 -9.82 35.02 24.02
CA MET A 487 -10.48 34.33 22.91
C MET A 487 -9.55 33.72 21.88
N PHE A 488 -8.36 34.28 21.70
CA PHE A 488 -7.36 33.79 20.75
C PHE A 488 -6.20 33.04 21.39
N ALA A 489 -6.27 32.78 22.71
CA ALA A 489 -5.25 32.03 23.41
C ALA A 489 -5.46 30.52 23.24
N ASP A 490 -4.45 29.83 22.75
CA ASP A 490 -4.45 28.37 22.59
C ASP A 490 -4.51 27.62 23.93
N GLY A 491 -5.27 26.54 23.98
CA GLY A 491 -5.25 25.58 25.08
C GLY A 491 -6.29 25.82 26.18
N ASN A 492 -7.19 26.78 25.99
CA ASN A 492 -8.28 27.06 26.90
C ASN A 492 -9.54 26.22 26.62
N GLU A 493 -9.60 25.58 25.47
CA GLU A 493 -10.71 24.75 25.03
C GLU A 493 -10.79 23.46 25.86
N LYS A 494 -12.03 23.02 26.11
CA LYS A 494 -12.29 21.71 26.73
C LYS A 494 -13.25 20.91 25.86
N LYS A 495 -13.03 19.60 25.87
CA LYS A 495 -13.96 18.66 25.24
C LYS A 495 -15.35 18.83 25.86
N THR A 496 -16.35 18.94 25.00
CA THR A 496 -17.76 19.01 25.39
C THR A 496 -18.58 17.96 24.67
N ASP A 497 -19.55 17.37 25.36
CA ASP A 497 -20.52 16.46 24.78
C ASP A 497 -21.79 17.18 24.29
N TYR A 498 -21.93 18.48 24.55
CA TYR A 498 -23.14 19.24 24.29
C TYR A 498 -23.12 20.05 22.99
N ILE A 499 -22.01 20.05 22.25
CA ILE A 499 -21.90 20.54 20.89
C ILE A 499 -21.73 19.33 19.98
N CYS A 500 -22.64 19.16 19.03
CA CYS A 500 -22.74 17.95 18.26
C CYS A 500 -22.00 18.05 16.92
N VAL A 501 -21.38 16.94 16.50
CA VAL A 501 -20.73 16.78 15.18
C VAL A 501 -21.57 15.85 14.35
N TYR A 502 -21.79 16.22 13.09
CA TYR A 502 -22.49 15.42 12.09
C TYR A 502 -21.58 15.15 10.89
N ALA A 503 -21.74 13.99 10.29
CA ALA A 503 -21.07 13.59 9.07
C ALA A 503 -22.12 13.10 8.07
N GLY A 504 -22.28 13.81 6.95
CA GLY A 504 -23.35 13.51 6.00
C GLY A 504 -24.75 13.59 6.61
N GLY A 505 -24.93 14.44 7.63
CA GLY A 505 -26.19 14.61 8.36
C GLY A 505 -26.43 13.60 9.49
N GLU A 506 -25.60 12.57 9.63
CA GLU A 506 -25.68 11.60 10.74
C GLU A 506 -24.88 12.09 11.94
N LEU A 507 -25.43 11.93 13.17
CA LEU A 507 -24.77 12.31 14.40
C LEU A 507 -23.58 11.36 14.66
N VAL A 508 -22.35 11.91 14.68
CA VAL A 508 -21.10 11.16 14.89
C VAL A 508 -20.36 11.58 16.15
N GLY A 509 -20.76 12.67 16.80
CA GLY A 509 -20.18 13.14 18.06
C GLY A 509 -21.13 13.99 18.86
N GLY A 510 -21.02 13.95 20.19
CA GLY A 510 -21.87 14.73 21.09
C GLY A 510 -23.21 14.08 21.45
N ILE A 511 -24.04 14.83 22.18
CA ILE A 511 -25.37 14.43 22.65
C ILE A 511 -26.36 15.53 22.30
N GLU A 512 -27.36 15.20 21.51
CA GLU A 512 -28.44 16.14 21.15
C GLU A 512 -29.32 16.50 22.37
N PRO A 513 -30.04 17.62 22.33
CA PRO A 513 -30.92 18.03 23.41
C PRO A 513 -31.96 16.99 23.85
N ASN A 514 -32.43 16.14 22.93
CA ASN A 514 -33.35 15.03 23.22
C ASN A 514 -32.66 13.78 23.81
N GLY A 515 -31.33 13.83 24.04
CA GLY A 515 -30.54 12.73 24.56
C GLY A 515 -30.04 11.73 23.50
N LYS A 516 -30.28 11.98 22.20
CA LYS A 516 -29.75 11.15 21.12
C LYS A 516 -28.21 11.22 21.12
N LYS A 517 -27.59 10.09 21.00
CA LYS A 517 -26.13 9.89 20.90
C LYS A 517 -25.79 9.29 19.55
N PRO A 518 -24.52 9.38 19.11
CA PRO A 518 -24.06 8.61 17.96
C PRO A 518 -24.47 7.14 18.10
N THR A 519 -24.92 6.56 17.00
CA THR A 519 -25.23 5.13 16.97
C THR A 519 -23.90 4.41 17.13
N GLU A 520 -23.70 3.68 18.22
CA GLU A 520 -22.57 2.77 18.32
C GLU A 520 -22.62 1.84 17.11
N ALA A 521 -21.51 1.71 16.39
CA ALA A 521 -21.40 0.75 15.32
C ALA A 521 -21.78 -0.61 15.91
N VAL A 522 -22.90 -1.17 15.46
CA VAL A 522 -23.37 -2.48 15.92
C VAL A 522 -22.32 -3.48 15.44
N THR A 523 -21.39 -3.81 16.32
CA THR A 523 -20.53 -4.96 16.13
C THR A 523 -21.46 -6.17 16.16
N THR A 524 -21.87 -6.66 15.00
CA THR A 524 -22.51 -7.95 14.88
C THR A 524 -21.47 -9.00 15.29
N THR A 525 -21.35 -9.21 16.58
CA THR A 525 -20.78 -10.42 17.13
C THR A 525 -21.70 -11.54 16.67
N THR A 526 -21.38 -12.13 15.54
CA THR A 526 -21.90 -13.43 15.17
C THR A 526 -21.33 -14.37 16.21
N ALA A 527 -22.10 -14.61 17.25
CA ALA A 527 -21.81 -15.66 18.21
C ALA A 527 -21.64 -16.93 17.39
N ALA A 528 -20.42 -17.43 17.29
CA ALA A 528 -20.14 -18.72 16.73
C ALA A 528 -20.90 -19.74 17.61
N VAL A 529 -22.02 -20.22 17.11
CA VAL A 529 -22.68 -21.40 17.67
C VAL A 529 -21.71 -22.55 17.47
N THR A 530 -20.96 -22.85 18.52
CA THR A 530 -20.13 -24.05 18.58
C THR A 530 -21.07 -25.25 18.66
N THR A 531 -21.44 -25.76 17.50
CA THR A 531 -22.10 -27.06 17.43
C THR A 531 -21.01 -28.11 17.64
N THR A 532 -20.92 -28.59 18.86
CA THR A 532 -20.09 -29.74 19.20
C THR A 532 -20.71 -30.99 18.55
N THR A 533 -20.25 -31.30 17.35
CA THR A 533 -20.62 -32.57 16.70
C THR A 533 -19.67 -33.65 17.24
N THR A 534 -20.17 -34.43 18.17
CA THR A 534 -19.49 -35.65 18.62
C THR A 534 -19.56 -36.68 17.50
N THR A 535 -18.47 -36.80 16.73
CA THR A 535 -18.36 -37.83 15.70
C THR A 535 -17.91 -39.14 16.36
N THR A 536 -18.82 -40.05 16.54
CA THR A 536 -18.52 -41.44 16.92
C THR A 536 -17.98 -42.16 15.68
N THR A 537 -16.69 -42.45 15.67
CA THR A 537 -16.03 -43.18 14.60
C THR A 537 -16.36 -44.66 14.72
N THR A 538 -17.24 -45.15 13.84
CA THR A 538 -17.42 -46.60 13.64
C THR A 538 -16.53 -47.01 12.47
N ILE A 539 -15.52 -47.80 12.76
CA ILE A 539 -14.64 -48.41 11.76
C ILE A 539 -15.40 -49.58 11.12
N THR A 540 -15.71 -49.44 9.83
CA THR A 540 -16.15 -50.60 9.03
C THR A 540 -15.15 -50.76 7.88
N THR A 541 -14.36 -51.79 7.98
CA THR A 541 -13.51 -52.33 6.92
C THR A 541 -14.39 -53.00 5.86
N THR A 542 -14.26 -52.56 4.60
CA THR A 542 -14.72 -53.40 3.47
C THR A 542 -13.74 -53.28 2.30
N THR A 543 -13.32 -54.45 1.88
CA THR A 543 -12.37 -54.79 0.82
C THR A 543 -12.88 -54.46 -0.57
N THR A 544 -11.96 -54.04 -1.38
CA THR A 544 -11.74 -54.15 -2.83
C THR A 544 -12.82 -54.78 -3.70
N GLU A 545 -13.19 -54.08 -4.78
CA GLU A 545 -13.21 -54.69 -6.13
C GLU A 545 -13.04 -53.66 -7.23
N LYS A 546 -12.24 -54.05 -8.20
CA LYS A 546 -11.76 -53.35 -9.38
C LYS A 546 -12.77 -53.61 -10.52
N ALA A 547 -13.28 -52.57 -11.16
CA ALA A 547 -13.97 -52.74 -12.45
C ALA A 547 -13.47 -51.73 -13.47
N THR A 548 -12.91 -52.26 -14.51
CA THR A 548 -12.49 -51.66 -15.77
C THR A 548 -13.69 -51.55 -16.69
N THR A 549 -13.95 -50.41 -17.36
CA THR A 549 -14.62 -50.38 -18.67
C THR A 549 -14.33 -49.02 -19.32
N THR A 550 -13.53 -49.06 -20.32
CA THR A 550 -13.68 -48.87 -21.79
C THR A 550 -14.42 -47.58 -22.26
N SER A 551 -13.64 -46.73 -22.87
CA SER A 551 -13.79 -45.82 -24.02
C SER A 551 -15.10 -45.90 -24.81
N THR A 552 -15.62 -44.72 -25.16
CA THR A 552 -16.16 -44.47 -26.51
C THR A 552 -16.00 -42.97 -26.84
N GLU A 553 -15.37 -42.76 -27.98
CA GLU A 553 -15.20 -41.51 -28.69
C GLU A 553 -16.44 -41.05 -29.45
N GLN A 554 -16.47 -39.74 -29.71
CA GLN A 554 -16.85 -39.03 -30.96
C GLN A 554 -18.21 -38.30 -30.96
N PRO A 555 -18.36 -37.28 -31.85
CA PRO A 555 -17.38 -36.44 -32.59
C PRO A 555 -17.65 -34.91 -32.56
N VAL A 556 -16.62 -34.20 -32.98
CA VAL A 556 -16.45 -32.80 -33.38
C VAL A 556 -17.51 -32.32 -34.41
N ALA A 557 -17.95 -31.08 -34.25
CA ALA A 557 -18.52 -30.28 -35.32
C ALA A 557 -17.80 -28.92 -35.42
N THR A 558 -16.99 -28.85 -36.45
CA THR A 558 -16.32 -27.63 -36.94
C THR A 558 -17.33 -26.76 -37.69
N THR A 559 -17.42 -25.49 -37.38
CA THR A 559 -17.93 -24.49 -38.33
C THR A 559 -17.01 -23.29 -38.38
N THR A 560 -16.27 -23.28 -39.46
CA THR A 560 -15.52 -22.16 -40.02
C THR A 560 -16.50 -21.07 -40.48
N LYS A 561 -16.29 -19.82 -40.07
CA LYS A 561 -16.74 -18.67 -40.87
C LYS A 561 -15.62 -17.65 -41.01
N GLN A 562 -15.18 -17.54 -42.20
CA GLN A 562 -14.32 -16.58 -42.84
C GLN A 562 -15.02 -15.20 -42.82
N GLY A 563 -14.38 -14.18 -42.32
CA GLY A 563 -14.86 -12.81 -42.36
C GLY A 563 -13.78 -11.91 -42.95
N THR A 564 -14.09 -11.34 -44.02
CA THR A 564 -13.38 -10.42 -44.90
C THR A 564 -12.89 -9.15 -44.21
N THR A 565 -11.63 -8.84 -44.48
CA THR A 565 -10.98 -7.54 -44.26
C THR A 565 -11.61 -6.47 -45.16
N THR A 566 -12.04 -5.37 -44.56
CA THR A 566 -12.24 -4.11 -45.29
C THR A 566 -11.63 -2.97 -44.51
N THR A 567 -10.60 -2.41 -45.11
CA THR A 567 -10.01 -1.10 -44.80
C THR A 567 -11.05 -0.01 -45.04
N ALA A 568 -11.27 0.85 -44.03
CA ALA A 568 -12.00 2.11 -44.23
C ALA A 568 -11.28 3.26 -43.54
N THR A 569 -11.01 4.26 -44.31
CA THR A 569 -10.48 5.59 -44.07
C THR A 569 -11.42 6.40 -43.13
N PRO A 570 -10.94 7.37 -42.33
CA PRO A 570 -11.76 8.06 -41.33
C PRO A 570 -12.70 9.06 -41.99
N GLY A 571 -13.97 8.92 -41.69
CA GLY A 571 -15.06 9.82 -42.06
C GLY A 571 -16.00 10.02 -40.88
N THR A 572 -16.14 11.23 -40.55
CA THR A 572 -17.06 11.98 -39.69
C THR A 572 -18.38 11.32 -39.32
N THR A 573 -18.67 11.34 -38.00
CA THR A 573 -19.96 11.47 -37.28
C THR A 573 -21.11 10.52 -37.63
N GLY A 574 -21.41 9.67 -36.69
CA GLY A 574 -22.72 9.05 -36.51
C GLY A 574 -22.78 8.52 -35.09
N ILE A 575 -23.43 9.24 -34.19
CA ILE A 575 -23.66 8.81 -32.81
C ILE A 575 -24.58 7.59 -32.86
N SER A 576 -24.04 6.43 -32.60
CA SER A 576 -24.81 5.22 -32.32
C SER A 576 -25.46 5.41 -30.94
N SER A 577 -26.79 5.31 -30.88
CA SER A 577 -27.59 5.49 -29.67
C SER A 577 -27.66 4.20 -28.81
N GLU A 578 -26.79 3.25 -29.04
CA GLU A 578 -26.70 2.04 -28.21
C GLU A 578 -25.85 2.30 -26.97
N VAL A 579 -26.41 1.98 -25.80
CA VAL A 579 -25.71 2.02 -24.54
C VAL A 579 -24.79 0.81 -24.49
N LEU A 580 -23.49 1.05 -24.39
CA LEU A 580 -22.48 0.02 -24.11
C LEU A 580 -22.00 0.24 -22.66
N LEU A 581 -22.62 -0.48 -21.72
CA LEU A 581 -22.26 -0.34 -20.31
C LEU A 581 -20.77 -0.61 -20.08
N GLY A 582 -20.13 0.28 -19.34
CA GLY A 582 -18.71 0.22 -19.06
C GLY A 582 -17.80 0.93 -20.08
N ASP A 583 -18.26 1.25 -21.28
CA ASP A 583 -17.50 2.05 -22.27
C ASP A 583 -17.70 3.55 -22.00
N VAL A 584 -16.97 4.07 -21.02
CA VAL A 584 -17.13 5.42 -20.51
C VAL A 584 -16.38 6.46 -21.35
N ASN A 585 -15.30 6.03 -22.00
CA ASN A 585 -14.50 6.90 -22.87
C ASN A 585 -15.05 6.95 -24.33
N LEU A 586 -16.05 6.12 -24.65
CA LEU A 586 -16.72 6.02 -25.94
C LEU A 586 -15.79 5.55 -27.09
N ASP A 587 -14.81 4.70 -26.78
CA ASP A 587 -13.90 4.14 -27.79
C ASP A 587 -14.38 2.80 -28.38
N GLY A 588 -15.51 2.28 -27.89
CA GLY A 588 -16.14 1.04 -28.34
C GLY A 588 -15.63 -0.22 -27.65
N ALA A 589 -14.82 -0.08 -26.60
CA ALA A 589 -14.31 -1.19 -25.81
C ALA A 589 -14.41 -0.89 -24.32
N VAL A 590 -14.69 -1.89 -23.50
CA VAL A 590 -14.70 -1.78 -22.04
C VAL A 590 -13.33 -2.18 -21.50
N SER A 591 -12.63 -1.25 -20.86
CA SER A 591 -11.23 -1.40 -20.47
C SER A 591 -10.89 -0.69 -19.16
N LEU A 592 -9.65 -0.80 -18.71
CA LEU A 592 -9.15 -0.05 -17.57
C LEU A 592 -9.19 1.48 -17.79
N ALA A 593 -9.13 1.94 -19.04
CA ALA A 593 -9.21 3.35 -19.38
C ALA A 593 -10.57 3.94 -18.97
N ASP A 594 -11.64 3.15 -19.12
CA ASP A 594 -13.00 3.53 -18.75
C ASP A 594 -13.16 3.62 -17.23
N LEU A 595 -12.59 2.66 -16.50
CA LEU A 595 -12.57 2.71 -15.04
C LEU A 595 -11.82 3.95 -14.53
N ILE A 596 -10.68 4.29 -15.14
CA ILE A 596 -9.93 5.51 -14.81
C ILE A 596 -10.75 6.76 -15.13
N MET A 597 -11.48 6.76 -16.25
CA MET A 597 -12.35 7.86 -16.63
C MET A 597 -13.51 8.01 -15.63
N MET A 598 -14.15 6.92 -15.25
CA MET A 598 -15.21 6.88 -14.24
C MET A 598 -14.72 7.38 -12.87
N GLN A 599 -13.54 6.93 -12.41
CA GLN A 599 -12.94 7.42 -11.18
C GLN A 599 -12.61 8.92 -11.20
N LYS A 600 -12.24 9.45 -12.37
CA LYS A 600 -12.08 10.91 -12.52
C LYS A 600 -13.39 11.66 -12.43
N TYR A 601 -14.48 11.09 -12.93
CA TYR A 601 -15.81 11.67 -12.85
C TYR A 601 -16.35 11.65 -11.41
N THR A 602 -16.28 10.51 -10.71
CA THR A 602 -16.70 10.42 -9.30
C THR A 602 -15.86 11.34 -8.41
N ALA A 603 -14.57 11.54 -8.77
CA ALA A 603 -13.70 12.53 -8.12
C ALA A 603 -13.92 13.98 -8.60
N ARG A 604 -14.96 14.24 -9.41
CA ARG A 604 -15.31 15.58 -9.97
C ARG A 604 -14.15 16.26 -10.72
N ARG A 605 -13.29 15.46 -11.38
CA ARG A 605 -12.14 15.97 -12.16
C ARG A 605 -12.44 16.10 -13.65
N VAL A 606 -13.50 15.48 -14.12
CA VAL A 606 -14.01 15.54 -15.49
C VAL A 606 -15.52 15.57 -15.44
N GLU A 607 -16.15 16.19 -16.45
CA GLU A 607 -17.60 16.13 -16.66
C GLU A 607 -17.91 15.10 -17.74
N PHE A 608 -19.00 14.35 -17.57
CA PHE A 608 -19.50 13.43 -18.56
C PHE A 608 -20.60 14.06 -19.41
N ASN A 609 -20.65 13.67 -20.66
CA ASN A 609 -21.81 13.93 -21.49
C ASN A 609 -22.90 12.87 -21.23
N ALA A 610 -24.11 13.12 -21.71
CA ALA A 610 -25.28 12.26 -21.46
C ALA A 610 -25.11 10.80 -21.96
N GLN A 611 -24.21 10.52 -22.91
CA GLN A 611 -23.92 9.17 -23.35
C GLN A 611 -22.91 8.48 -22.41
N GLN A 612 -21.91 9.21 -21.97
CA GLN A 612 -20.94 8.71 -20.99
C GLN A 612 -21.59 8.39 -19.64
N GLU A 613 -22.53 9.25 -19.17
CA GLU A 613 -23.30 8.97 -17.95
C GLU A 613 -24.12 7.68 -18.07
N LYS A 614 -24.77 7.45 -19.22
CA LYS A 614 -25.51 6.20 -19.47
C LYS A 614 -24.62 4.96 -19.54
N ASN A 615 -23.44 5.08 -20.14
CA ASN A 615 -22.50 3.97 -20.23
C ASN A 615 -21.81 3.70 -18.88
N ALA A 616 -21.70 4.72 -18.04
CA ALA A 616 -21.08 4.65 -16.73
C ALA A 616 -22.03 4.11 -15.63
N ASP A 617 -23.35 4.18 -15.80
CA ASP A 617 -24.35 3.66 -14.86
C ASP A 617 -24.40 2.12 -14.95
N CYS A 618 -23.34 1.50 -14.43
CA CYS A 618 -23.12 0.06 -14.45
C CYS A 618 -24.04 -0.68 -13.46
N GLU A 619 -24.41 -0.02 -12.36
CA GLU A 619 -25.49 -0.42 -11.45
C GLU A 619 -26.71 0.46 -11.79
N PRO A 620 -27.72 -0.02 -12.55
CA PRO A 620 -28.70 0.82 -13.20
C PRO A 620 -29.67 1.50 -12.20
N ASP A 621 -29.14 2.43 -11.40
CA ASP A 621 -29.86 3.22 -10.43
C ASP A 621 -30.04 4.69 -10.87
N GLY A 622 -29.42 5.07 -12.00
CA GLY A 622 -29.48 6.41 -12.57
C GLY A 622 -28.51 7.41 -11.97
N ILE A 623 -27.55 6.95 -11.12
CA ILE A 623 -26.56 7.79 -10.43
C ILE A 623 -25.18 7.19 -10.63
N VAL A 624 -24.31 7.85 -11.37
CA VAL A 624 -22.92 7.41 -11.55
C VAL A 624 -22.09 7.72 -10.31
N ASN A 625 -21.65 6.68 -9.61
CA ASN A 625 -20.93 6.78 -8.34
C ASN A 625 -19.89 5.64 -8.17
N ASP A 626 -19.33 5.48 -6.96
CA ASP A 626 -18.29 4.46 -6.70
C ASP A 626 -18.81 3.01 -6.76
N GLN A 627 -20.12 2.78 -6.71
CA GLN A 627 -20.70 1.44 -6.87
C GLN A 627 -20.61 0.99 -8.34
N ASP A 628 -20.81 1.91 -9.29
CA ASP A 628 -20.61 1.66 -10.72
C ASP A 628 -19.16 1.40 -11.03
N ALA A 629 -18.25 2.21 -10.48
CA ALA A 629 -16.83 2.01 -10.63
C ALA A 629 -16.37 0.64 -10.06
N LYS A 630 -16.96 0.23 -8.94
CA LYS A 630 -16.71 -1.09 -8.36
C LYS A 630 -17.24 -2.21 -9.24
N LYS A 631 -18.44 -2.08 -9.79
CA LYS A 631 -19.04 -3.08 -10.66
C LYS A 631 -18.25 -3.22 -11.98
N LEU A 632 -17.82 -2.10 -12.56
CA LEU A 632 -16.93 -2.09 -13.71
C LEU A 632 -15.58 -2.75 -13.39
N LEU A 633 -15.00 -2.48 -12.22
CA LEU A 633 -13.78 -3.15 -11.77
C LEU A 633 -13.99 -4.66 -11.63
N ASP A 634 -15.07 -5.09 -10.95
CA ASP A 634 -15.37 -6.52 -10.77
C ASP A 634 -15.57 -7.24 -12.11
N PHE A 635 -16.10 -6.56 -13.13
CA PHE A 635 -16.16 -7.07 -14.50
C PHE A 635 -14.77 -7.16 -15.14
N LEU A 636 -13.97 -6.10 -15.07
CA LEU A 636 -12.64 -6.05 -15.68
C LEU A 636 -11.67 -7.08 -15.10
N ILE A 637 -11.81 -7.42 -13.80
CA ILE A 637 -11.00 -8.45 -13.16
C ILE A 637 -11.65 -9.85 -13.19
N GLY A 638 -12.76 -10.01 -13.92
CA GLY A 638 -13.43 -11.28 -14.14
C GLY A 638 -14.17 -11.87 -12.95
N ARG A 639 -14.49 -11.06 -11.93
CA ARG A 639 -15.33 -11.49 -10.80
C ARG A 639 -16.80 -11.64 -11.18
N ILE A 640 -17.26 -10.86 -12.13
CA ILE A 640 -18.58 -10.97 -12.76
C ILE A 640 -18.41 -11.09 -14.27
N SER A 641 -19.32 -11.79 -14.92
CA SER A 641 -19.27 -12.06 -16.36
C SER A 641 -20.03 -11.05 -17.22
N GLN A 642 -20.78 -10.16 -16.61
CA GLN A 642 -21.58 -9.12 -17.28
C GLN A 642 -21.71 -7.89 -16.34
N ILE A 643 -21.75 -6.70 -16.96
CA ILE A 643 -22.03 -5.44 -16.26
C ILE A 643 -23.54 -5.21 -16.20
#